data_a510ab9e8663e760f1b2a8053c3bab42
#
_entry.id   a510ab9e8663e760f1b2a8053c3bab42
#
_cell.length_a   1.000
_cell.length_b   1.000
_cell.length_c   1.000
_cell.angle_alpha   90.00
_cell.angle_beta   90.00
_cell.angle_gamma   90.00
#
_symmetry.space_group_name_H-M   'P 1'
#
loop_
_entity.id
_entity.type
_entity.pdbx_description
1 polymer ?
#
loop_
_entity_poly.entity_id
_entity_poly.type
_entity_poly.pdbx_seq_one_letter_code
_entity_poly.pdbx_strand_id
1 'polypeptide(L)'
;MEGLGWILLALFTIIFPFPAQAQTVSYSEKLLIHANSASSWTAGNTNIVQLQGPVVITMDNVKCSADQAVIWLTPSPDGLLAEQQADIVLLGHAELEARDNHLTRTSGTLLVNTVVRGAIELTVASKLSEDLSQSPVYMQAQSVRVAGDASAPEPTSSIQGPAAPITTTSVPPSPAPGGTSVSGVFQPPSSKEGSISFGAKLIQEVEGENGARMLELSGDVWVNQTSATGDYLELQARDVVLFSDEPAERSAATSPSDISHFFKPTSAYLEGDVRMDFVPAIAKDPEQRLTADRVYFDFRTQRAILTDAVFHAIDPRSQVPITVRAQVMQRLARGEFVAKHVQFTTSKFAVPTYSIGASYAYIHQEPSDKEYFNVESRNDTLHVFGIPVFFWPALSGTIDTKPFPLRDFSTGNSTRYGFGVVTDWGLFETLGKIPPKDLDVSYRLDYFSERGAGGGFDGTYKGGFITDSAEPWDFQGDFKSFIMSDKGTDDLGGLRTDVKPPTELRGRFLWEHEHFFPDDWEVQVRVGYVSDPTFLEEYYQSDFDNTLPYDAEFYVKRQRDTEVLSFLVDTDTTDFTTNADRQQEQFDVARLPEVTYQRIGDSIIDDQLTLYSDTSGAVLKFDRSNFSLEEQGFYPGLSPGLPSDGFTGTTAGLVYRGDTRQEVDWPLAIGELKLVPYVMGEVTAYSASPADADQTRLYGGAGARLTTSFWRVDDSVESDLFDLHRIRHVIQPEINIFTSATSVDESNLYIFDPDVDAINDITAAQVALHQHWETMRGGPGRWQSVDILDLNVEGDFYPHSLPPSLLAPVSFRGLFFPSEPQTSVPRQAVNADVTWHIGDDAAVISDIQWNLDKRETAIAEAGIAINRGSRLSYYIGDAYIQELESQVLSFNASYNLTAKYTINLNQALDVGQVRAAVTYLTLIRRFDAFAFSVSVYHDDINRISGFNVNLIPSGQPGFTAPWRATD
;
A
#
# COMPACT_ATOMS: atom_id res chain seq x y z
N MET A 1 40.16 -6.82 -7.55
CA MET A 1 39.50 -6.08 -6.47
C MET A 1 39.96 -4.62 -6.29
N GLU A 2 40.82 -4.06 -7.14
CA GLU A 2 41.20 -2.64 -7.05
C GLU A 2 40.53 -1.71 -8.08
N GLY A 3 39.70 -2.23 -8.96
CA GLY A 3 39.01 -1.46 -10.01
C GLY A 3 37.60 -0.99 -9.68
N LEU A 4 36.93 -1.62 -8.74
CA LEU A 4 35.52 -1.34 -8.42
C LEU A 4 35.33 -0.13 -7.49
N GLY A 5 36.34 0.23 -6.72
CA GLY A 5 36.29 1.36 -5.78
C GLY A 5 36.20 2.75 -6.42
N TRP A 6 36.59 2.89 -7.67
CA TRP A 6 36.61 4.18 -8.38
C TRP A 6 35.35 4.45 -9.18
N ILE A 7 34.57 3.44 -9.50
CA ILE A 7 33.29 3.59 -10.24
C ILE A 7 32.17 4.04 -9.28
N LEU A 8 32.20 3.58 -8.04
CA LEU A 8 31.23 4.01 -7.01
C LEU A 8 31.43 5.44 -6.52
N LEU A 9 32.65 5.98 -6.62
CA LEU A 9 32.94 7.37 -6.20
C LEU A 9 32.63 8.41 -7.30
N ALA A 10 32.54 7.99 -8.57
CA ALA A 10 32.25 8.88 -9.70
C ALA A 10 30.74 9.13 -9.92
N LEU A 11 29.87 8.29 -9.38
CA LEU A 11 28.40 8.42 -9.47
C LEU A 11 27.79 9.36 -8.41
N PHE A 12 28.56 9.77 -7.39
CA PHE A 12 28.06 10.61 -6.28
C PHE A 12 28.26 12.12 -6.46
N THR A 13 28.77 12.59 -7.59
CA THR A 13 29.03 14.03 -7.84
C THR A 13 28.26 14.59 -9.02
N ILE A 14 26.93 14.48 -9.03
CA ILE A 14 26.07 15.31 -9.88
C ILE A 14 25.28 16.26 -9.00
N ILE A 15 25.61 17.52 -9.17
CA ILE A 15 25.21 18.73 -8.42
C ILE A 15 23.78 19.13 -8.77
N PHE A 16 22.97 19.47 -7.76
CA PHE A 16 21.58 19.90 -7.88
C PHE A 16 21.42 21.43 -7.84
N PRO A 17 20.46 21.99 -8.59
CA PRO A 17 19.82 23.26 -8.28
C PRO A 17 18.38 23.09 -7.75
N PHE A 18 17.99 23.94 -6.79
CA PHE A 18 16.67 23.95 -6.14
C PHE A 18 15.59 24.60 -7.00
N PRO A 19 14.33 24.13 -6.95
CA PRO A 19 13.19 24.76 -7.59
C PRO A 19 12.15 25.37 -6.65
N ALA A 20 11.26 26.17 -7.23
CA ALA A 20 10.20 26.95 -6.63
C ALA A 20 8.91 26.15 -6.45
N GLN A 21 8.08 26.59 -5.48
CA GLN A 21 6.83 25.98 -5.04
C GLN A 21 5.72 25.96 -6.11
N ALA A 22 4.99 24.85 -6.23
CA ALA A 22 3.76 24.69 -7.00
C ALA A 22 2.57 24.41 -6.08
N GLN A 23 1.39 24.92 -6.47
CA GLN A 23 0.11 24.74 -5.76
C GLN A 23 -0.48 23.35 -6.01
N THR A 24 -0.98 22.71 -4.99
CA THR A 24 -1.65 21.39 -5.07
C THR A 24 -3.10 21.52 -5.54
N VAL A 25 -3.42 20.86 -6.64
CA VAL A 25 -4.78 20.61 -7.11
C VAL A 25 -5.27 19.29 -6.52
N SER A 26 -6.50 19.28 -5.95
CA SER A 26 -7.10 18.05 -5.44
C SER A 26 -7.66 17.23 -6.60
N TYR A 27 -7.25 15.97 -6.71
CA TYR A 27 -7.69 15.04 -7.75
C TYR A 27 -8.58 13.95 -7.14
N SER A 28 -9.61 13.50 -7.89
CA SER A 28 -10.46 12.36 -7.53
C SER A 28 -10.33 11.26 -8.60
N GLU A 29 -10.08 10.03 -8.19
CA GLU A 29 -9.91 8.91 -9.13
C GLU A 29 -11.24 8.44 -9.72
N LYS A 30 -12.35 8.48 -8.94
CA LYS A 30 -13.67 8.03 -9.40
C LYS A 30 -14.78 8.99 -8.96
N LEU A 31 -15.77 9.20 -9.82
CA LEU A 31 -16.97 9.94 -9.51
C LEU A 31 -18.19 9.01 -9.58
N LEU A 32 -18.72 8.62 -8.42
CA LEU A 32 -19.90 7.79 -8.30
C LEU A 32 -21.14 8.65 -8.05
N ILE A 33 -22.14 8.58 -8.93
CA ILE A 33 -23.34 9.42 -8.89
C ILE A 33 -24.57 8.53 -8.78
N HIS A 34 -25.37 8.73 -7.73
CA HIS A 34 -26.66 8.09 -7.54
C HIS A 34 -27.77 9.16 -7.47
N ALA A 35 -28.84 8.97 -8.24
CA ALA A 35 -30.02 9.85 -8.23
C ALA A 35 -31.27 9.08 -8.71
N ASN A 36 -32.46 9.67 -8.54
CA ASN A 36 -33.70 9.09 -9.08
C ASN A 36 -33.77 9.24 -10.60
N SER A 37 -33.42 10.43 -11.13
CA SER A 37 -33.40 10.66 -12.56
C SER A 37 -32.23 11.56 -12.96
N ALA A 38 -31.76 11.38 -14.17
CA ALA A 38 -30.74 12.22 -14.79
C ALA A 38 -31.14 12.62 -16.19
N SER A 39 -30.91 13.90 -16.51
CA SER A 39 -30.99 14.43 -17.87
C SER A 39 -29.60 14.91 -18.29
N SER A 40 -29.15 14.52 -19.47
CA SER A 40 -27.80 14.87 -19.94
C SER A 40 -27.83 15.46 -21.34
N TRP A 41 -27.03 16.53 -21.58
CA TRP A 41 -26.84 17.19 -22.86
C TRP A 41 -25.40 17.75 -22.96
N THR A 42 -25.02 18.24 -24.12
CA THR A 42 -23.70 18.81 -24.35
C THR A 42 -23.84 20.27 -24.79
N ALA A 43 -23.07 21.17 -24.19
CA ALA A 43 -22.96 22.56 -24.58
C ALA A 43 -21.50 22.91 -24.88
N GLY A 44 -21.18 23.08 -26.17
CA GLY A 44 -19.79 23.23 -26.61
C GLY A 44 -18.98 21.97 -26.37
N ASN A 45 -17.89 22.08 -25.61
CA ASN A 45 -17.02 20.96 -25.21
C ASN A 45 -17.33 20.40 -23.79
N THR A 46 -18.43 20.86 -23.17
CA THR A 46 -18.81 20.47 -21.80
C THR A 46 -20.03 19.57 -21.81
N ASN A 47 -19.94 18.42 -21.19
CA ASN A 47 -21.07 17.55 -20.91
C ASN A 47 -21.76 17.99 -19.62
N ILE A 48 -23.08 18.17 -19.66
CA ILE A 48 -23.87 18.65 -18.53
C ILE A 48 -24.84 17.55 -18.10
N VAL A 49 -24.89 17.29 -16.81
CA VAL A 49 -25.79 16.30 -16.21
C VAL A 49 -26.61 16.98 -15.12
N GLN A 50 -27.93 17.06 -15.30
CA GLN A 50 -28.86 17.51 -14.27
C GLN A 50 -29.50 16.33 -13.59
N LEU A 51 -29.43 16.28 -12.26
CA LEU A 51 -29.88 15.21 -11.40
C LEU A 51 -31.07 15.64 -10.56
N GLN A 52 -32.07 14.76 -10.38
CA GLN A 52 -33.24 15.00 -9.58
C GLN A 52 -33.55 13.84 -8.63
N GLY A 53 -34.14 14.15 -7.48
CA GLY A 53 -34.44 13.25 -6.36
C GLY A 53 -33.31 13.22 -5.36
N PRO A 54 -33.28 12.37 -4.35
CA PRO A 54 -32.13 12.31 -3.45
C PRO A 54 -30.90 11.99 -4.26
N VAL A 55 -30.01 12.98 -4.36
CA VAL A 55 -28.73 12.87 -5.08
C VAL A 55 -27.63 12.54 -4.08
N VAL A 56 -26.84 11.53 -4.38
CA VAL A 56 -25.63 11.20 -3.63
C VAL A 56 -24.47 11.12 -4.62
N ILE A 57 -23.42 11.88 -4.37
CA ILE A 57 -22.20 11.90 -5.17
C ILE A 57 -21.05 11.56 -4.25
N THR A 58 -20.31 10.50 -4.61
CA THR A 58 -19.13 10.06 -3.86
C THR A 58 -17.88 10.27 -4.70
N MET A 59 -16.89 10.93 -4.10
CA MET A 59 -15.59 11.25 -4.69
C MET A 59 -14.55 10.81 -3.67
N ASP A 60 -13.93 9.64 -3.88
CA ASP A 60 -12.98 9.06 -2.93
C ASP A 60 -13.52 9.10 -1.47
N ASN A 61 -12.95 9.94 -0.62
CA ASN A 61 -13.33 10.10 0.78
C ASN A 61 -14.39 11.19 1.05
N VAL A 62 -14.90 11.84 0.00
CA VAL A 62 -15.90 12.89 0.11
C VAL A 62 -17.25 12.40 -0.41
N LYS A 63 -18.28 12.55 0.40
CA LYS A 63 -19.66 12.25 0.04
C LYS A 63 -20.47 13.54 0.04
N CYS A 64 -21.15 13.80 -1.07
CA CYS A 64 -22.07 14.91 -1.20
C CYS A 64 -23.49 14.40 -1.31
N SER A 65 -24.46 15.03 -0.62
CA SER A 65 -25.88 14.75 -0.77
C SER A 65 -26.68 16.02 -0.98
N ALA A 66 -27.77 15.95 -1.76
CA ALA A 66 -28.65 17.07 -2.05
C ALA A 66 -30.01 16.59 -2.60
N ASP A 67 -31.01 17.51 -2.66
CA ASP A 67 -32.29 17.22 -3.33
C ASP A 67 -32.14 17.19 -4.86
N GLN A 68 -31.24 18.02 -5.39
CA GLN A 68 -30.95 18.16 -6.83
C GLN A 68 -29.48 18.55 -7.03
N ALA A 69 -28.94 18.24 -8.21
CA ALA A 69 -27.59 18.67 -8.58
C ALA A 69 -27.46 18.93 -10.08
N VAL A 70 -26.50 19.78 -10.44
CA VAL A 70 -26.05 19.95 -11.81
C VAL A 70 -24.53 19.79 -11.86
N ILE A 71 -24.05 18.99 -12.79
CA ILE A 71 -22.64 18.67 -12.98
C ILE A 71 -22.21 19.09 -14.37
N TRP A 72 -21.16 19.88 -14.48
CA TRP A 72 -20.48 20.22 -15.73
C TRP A 72 -19.17 19.46 -15.81
N LEU A 73 -19.00 18.69 -16.86
CA LEU A 73 -17.80 17.88 -17.14
C LEU A 73 -17.10 18.46 -18.35
N THR A 74 -15.96 19.08 -18.15
CA THR A 74 -15.19 19.71 -19.20
C THR A 74 -13.87 18.96 -19.36
N PRO A 75 -13.51 18.46 -20.58
CA PRO A 75 -12.19 17.86 -20.81
C PRO A 75 -11.06 18.82 -20.45
N SER A 76 -9.99 18.30 -19.86
CA SER A 76 -8.81 19.11 -19.53
C SER A 76 -8.17 19.67 -20.81
N PRO A 77 -7.72 20.94 -20.81
CA PRO A 77 -7.07 21.53 -21.97
C PRO A 77 -5.71 20.92 -22.31
N ASP A 78 -5.09 20.18 -21.39
CA ASP A 78 -3.74 19.63 -21.52
C ASP A 78 -3.65 18.26 -22.20
N GLY A 79 -4.77 17.76 -22.77
CA GLY A 79 -4.77 16.67 -23.75
C GLY A 79 -4.56 15.25 -23.21
N LEU A 80 -4.49 15.04 -21.91
CA LEU A 80 -4.54 13.70 -21.34
C LEU A 80 -5.98 13.15 -21.44
N LEU A 81 -6.17 12.08 -22.20
CA LEU A 81 -7.47 11.51 -22.59
C LEU A 81 -8.39 11.08 -21.44
N ALA A 82 -7.94 11.08 -20.20
CA ALA A 82 -8.67 10.61 -19.04
C ALA A 82 -9.06 11.70 -18.03
N GLU A 83 -8.60 12.94 -18.14
CA GLU A 83 -8.87 13.97 -17.15
C GLU A 83 -10.03 14.87 -17.55
N GLN A 84 -11.01 15.03 -16.64
CA GLN A 84 -12.14 15.93 -16.80
C GLN A 84 -12.31 16.84 -15.58
N GLN A 85 -12.42 18.12 -15.78
CA GLN A 85 -12.83 19.04 -14.72
C GLN A 85 -14.34 18.86 -14.46
N ALA A 86 -14.70 18.64 -13.21
CA ALA A 86 -16.08 18.50 -12.76
C ALA A 86 -16.45 19.65 -11.83
N ASP A 87 -17.38 20.50 -12.29
CA ASP A 87 -18.01 21.53 -11.45
C ASP A 87 -19.37 21.00 -11.01
N ILE A 88 -19.59 20.82 -9.73
CA ILE A 88 -20.78 20.19 -9.15
C ILE A 88 -21.50 21.23 -8.30
N VAL A 89 -22.71 21.60 -8.68
CA VAL A 89 -23.57 22.44 -7.88
C VAL A 89 -24.68 21.59 -7.27
N LEU A 90 -24.73 21.57 -5.95
CA LEU A 90 -25.73 20.90 -5.13
C LEU A 90 -26.78 21.89 -4.71
N LEU A 91 -28.08 21.53 -4.83
CA LEU A 91 -29.24 22.41 -4.56
C LEU A 91 -30.23 21.69 -3.65
N GLY A 92 -30.70 22.39 -2.63
CA GLY A 92 -31.66 21.91 -1.63
C GLY A 92 -31.01 20.89 -0.67
N HIS A 93 -31.06 21.16 0.64
CA HIS A 93 -30.47 20.34 1.70
C HIS A 93 -29.10 19.79 1.35
N ALA A 94 -28.27 20.68 0.75
CA ALA A 94 -26.96 20.27 0.29
C ALA A 94 -26.05 20.01 1.49
N GLU A 95 -25.44 18.81 1.52
CA GLU A 95 -24.53 18.36 2.56
C GLU A 95 -23.26 17.80 1.91
N LEU A 96 -22.11 18.16 2.47
CA LEU A 96 -20.80 17.63 2.12
C LEU A 96 -20.18 17.00 3.35
N GLU A 97 -19.92 15.71 3.31
CA GLU A 97 -19.27 14.92 4.36
C GLU A 97 -17.90 14.46 3.85
N ALA A 98 -16.83 14.93 4.47
CA ALA A 98 -15.48 14.45 4.22
C ALA A 98 -15.09 13.49 5.34
N ARG A 99 -14.88 12.20 4.97
CA ARG A 99 -14.58 11.11 5.94
C ARG A 99 -13.26 11.29 6.66
N ASP A 100 -12.27 11.86 5.98
CA ASP A 100 -10.92 12.00 6.54
C ASP A 100 -10.85 13.03 7.66
N ASN A 101 -11.72 14.06 7.66
CA ASN A 101 -11.65 15.17 8.60
C ASN A 101 -12.89 15.29 9.49
N HIS A 102 -13.85 14.36 9.40
CA HIS A 102 -15.17 14.47 10.03
C HIS A 102 -15.84 15.82 9.77
N LEU A 103 -15.54 16.44 8.61
CA LEU A 103 -16.06 17.73 8.22
C LEU A 103 -17.42 17.53 7.57
N THR A 104 -18.47 18.03 8.21
CA THR A 104 -19.81 18.09 7.61
C THR A 104 -20.16 19.55 7.35
N ARG A 105 -20.43 19.91 6.09
CA ARG A 105 -20.96 21.20 5.69
C ARG A 105 -22.36 21.04 5.17
N THR A 106 -23.32 21.78 5.74
CA THR A 106 -24.71 21.84 5.28
C THR A 106 -25.04 23.23 4.79
N SER A 107 -25.70 23.31 3.64
CA SER A 107 -26.13 24.59 3.06
C SER A 107 -27.40 24.41 2.19
N GLY A 108 -28.05 25.46 1.83
CA GLY A 108 -29.11 25.44 0.78
C GLY A 108 -28.53 25.24 -0.61
N THR A 109 -27.26 25.59 -0.82
CA THR A 109 -26.52 25.42 -2.07
C THR A 109 -25.02 25.23 -1.77
N LEU A 110 -24.35 24.33 -2.49
CA LEU A 110 -22.90 24.11 -2.42
C LEU A 110 -22.31 23.98 -3.83
N LEU A 111 -21.17 24.61 -4.07
CA LEU A 111 -20.34 24.40 -5.26
C LEU A 111 -19.10 23.60 -4.87
N VAL A 112 -18.83 22.52 -5.60
CA VAL A 112 -17.67 21.66 -5.45
C VAL A 112 -16.96 21.54 -6.79
N ASN A 113 -15.70 21.92 -6.83
CA ASN A 113 -14.84 21.82 -8.03
C ASN A 113 -13.82 20.73 -7.80
N THR A 114 -13.69 19.80 -8.75
CA THR A 114 -12.74 18.69 -8.67
C THR A 114 -12.26 18.29 -10.07
N VAL A 115 -11.12 17.64 -10.13
CA VAL A 115 -10.63 17.00 -11.37
C VAL A 115 -10.80 15.50 -11.23
N VAL A 116 -11.46 14.87 -12.19
CA VAL A 116 -11.72 13.43 -12.22
C VAL A 116 -10.79 12.77 -13.23
N ARG A 117 -9.99 11.83 -12.80
CA ARG A 117 -9.05 11.04 -13.62
C ARG A 117 -9.58 9.67 -14.01
N GLY A 118 -10.54 9.15 -13.31
CA GLY A 118 -11.10 7.81 -13.48
C GLY A 118 -12.49 7.78 -14.08
N ALA A 119 -13.17 6.64 -13.90
CA ALA A 119 -14.52 6.43 -14.42
C ALA A 119 -15.55 7.30 -13.72
N ILE A 120 -16.50 7.84 -14.51
CA ILE A 120 -17.70 8.51 -14.01
C ILE A 120 -18.86 7.52 -14.11
N GLU A 121 -19.33 7.04 -12.99
CA GLU A 121 -20.40 6.05 -12.90
C GLU A 121 -21.71 6.71 -12.48
N LEU A 122 -22.74 6.60 -13.32
CA LEU A 122 -24.05 7.18 -13.10
C LEU A 122 -25.10 6.08 -12.92
N THR A 123 -25.60 5.94 -11.70
CA THR A 123 -26.68 5.02 -11.34
C THR A 123 -27.97 5.79 -11.11
N VAL A 124 -28.96 5.63 -11.99
CA VAL A 124 -30.25 6.32 -11.92
C VAL A 124 -31.40 5.39 -12.34
N ALA A 125 -32.57 5.59 -11.75
CA ALA A 125 -33.77 4.84 -12.13
C ALA A 125 -34.32 5.25 -13.53
N SER A 126 -34.08 6.49 -13.98
CA SER A 126 -34.42 6.93 -15.34
C SER A 126 -33.37 7.87 -15.89
N LYS A 127 -32.91 7.60 -17.13
CA LYS A 127 -31.96 8.43 -17.85
C LYS A 127 -32.61 8.99 -19.12
N LEU A 128 -32.54 10.30 -19.27
CA LEU A 128 -33.09 11.02 -20.43
C LEU A 128 -31.98 11.81 -21.12
N SER A 129 -32.01 11.88 -22.43
CA SER A 129 -31.13 12.77 -23.20
C SER A 129 -32.00 13.96 -23.67
N GLU A 130 -32.26 14.88 -22.73
CA GLU A 130 -33.10 16.06 -22.94
C GLU A 130 -32.29 17.29 -22.54
N ASP A 131 -32.32 18.32 -23.38
CA ASP A 131 -31.71 19.60 -23.07
C ASP A 131 -32.59 20.41 -22.10
N LEU A 132 -32.15 20.47 -20.84
CA LEU A 132 -32.78 21.21 -19.76
C LEU A 132 -32.07 22.53 -19.45
N SER A 133 -31.38 23.12 -20.40
CA SER A 133 -30.68 24.41 -20.24
C SER A 133 -31.57 25.60 -19.87
N GLN A 134 -32.89 25.48 -20.06
CA GLN A 134 -33.91 26.48 -19.66
C GLN A 134 -34.62 26.11 -18.35
N SER A 135 -34.25 25.01 -17.70
CA SER A 135 -34.91 24.62 -16.45
C SER A 135 -34.52 25.58 -15.30
N PRO A 136 -35.46 25.84 -14.36
CA PRO A 136 -35.19 26.68 -13.20
C PRO A 136 -33.99 26.15 -12.37
N VAL A 137 -33.86 24.84 -12.30
CA VAL A 137 -32.77 24.15 -11.58
C VAL A 137 -31.41 24.44 -12.22
N TYR A 138 -31.34 24.33 -13.56
CA TYR A 138 -30.10 24.62 -14.27
C TYR A 138 -29.72 26.11 -14.17
N MET A 139 -30.68 27.02 -14.33
CA MET A 139 -30.40 28.46 -14.24
C MET A 139 -29.96 28.89 -12.84
N GLN A 140 -30.55 28.29 -11.79
CA GLN A 140 -30.09 28.50 -10.43
C GLN A 140 -28.70 27.97 -10.21
N ALA A 141 -28.38 26.74 -10.66
CA ALA A 141 -27.09 26.16 -10.54
C ALA A 141 -26.02 26.94 -11.33
N GLN A 142 -26.35 27.41 -12.53
CA GLN A 142 -25.47 28.25 -13.33
C GLN A 142 -25.14 29.57 -12.64
N SER A 143 -26.12 30.21 -11.97
CA SER A 143 -25.88 31.44 -11.23
C SER A 143 -24.90 31.23 -10.05
N VAL A 144 -24.99 30.08 -9.36
CA VAL A 144 -24.08 29.69 -8.28
C VAL A 144 -22.66 29.41 -8.82
N ARG A 145 -22.58 28.72 -9.95
CA ARG A 145 -21.29 28.44 -10.63
C ARG A 145 -20.57 29.73 -11.04
N VAL A 146 -21.25 30.63 -11.73
CA VAL A 146 -20.68 31.92 -12.17
C VAL A 146 -20.27 32.79 -10.97
N ALA A 147 -21.01 32.77 -9.88
CA ALA A 147 -20.64 33.48 -8.66
C ALA A 147 -19.42 32.88 -7.99
N GLY A 148 -19.25 31.58 -8.06
CA GLY A 148 -18.06 30.84 -7.61
C GLY A 148 -16.80 31.15 -8.45
N ASP A 149 -16.94 31.16 -9.77
CA ASP A 149 -15.84 31.51 -10.69
C ASP A 149 -15.39 32.99 -10.55
N ALA A 150 -16.32 33.89 -10.20
CA ALA A 150 -15.99 35.29 -9.94
C ALA A 150 -15.21 35.53 -8.63
N SER A 151 -15.14 34.51 -7.76
CA SER A 151 -14.37 34.51 -6.49
C SER A 151 -13.04 33.80 -6.58
N ALA A 152 -12.65 33.21 -7.73
CA ALA A 152 -11.35 32.65 -7.95
C ALA A 152 -10.34 33.77 -8.30
N PRO A 153 -9.23 33.94 -7.58
CA PRO A 153 -8.26 34.99 -7.89
C PRO A 153 -7.43 34.63 -9.13
N GLU A 154 -7.50 35.48 -10.17
CA GLU A 154 -6.44 35.54 -11.17
C GLU A 154 -5.10 35.92 -10.53
N PRO A 155 -3.95 35.39 -11.02
CA PRO A 155 -2.66 35.73 -10.47
C PRO A 155 -2.17 37.07 -11.01
N THR A 156 -2.59 38.18 -10.42
CA THR A 156 -1.87 39.45 -10.51
C THR A 156 -2.14 40.35 -9.31
N SER A 157 -1.05 40.62 -8.61
CA SER A 157 -0.71 41.83 -7.82
C SER A 157 -1.82 42.76 -7.35
N SER A 158 -1.83 42.89 -6.01
CA SER A 158 -2.08 44.10 -5.22
C SER A 158 -3.51 44.65 -5.05
N ILE A 159 -3.82 44.83 -3.75
CA ILE A 159 -4.54 45.89 -3.07
C ILE A 159 -6.07 45.74 -2.86
N GLN A 160 -6.35 45.47 -1.56
CA GLN A 160 -7.43 45.97 -0.68
C GLN A 160 -8.84 46.22 -1.21
N GLY A 161 -9.80 45.55 -0.52
CA GLY A 161 -11.18 46.01 -0.35
C GLY A 161 -12.00 44.99 0.46
N PRO A 162 -12.91 45.41 1.34
CA PRO A 162 -13.35 44.63 2.50
C PRO A 162 -14.48 43.65 2.18
N ALA A 163 -14.37 42.44 2.76
CA ALA A 163 -15.39 41.41 2.74
C ALA A 163 -16.59 41.78 3.65
N ALA A 164 -17.80 41.55 3.15
CA ALA A 164 -19.00 41.66 3.91
C ALA A 164 -19.23 40.41 4.79
N PRO A 165 -19.84 40.54 5.98
CA PRO A 165 -19.96 39.47 6.96
C PRO A 165 -21.09 38.48 6.61
N ILE A 166 -20.76 37.19 6.67
CA ILE A 166 -21.71 36.10 6.62
C ILE A 166 -22.33 35.95 8.02
N THR A 167 -23.59 36.16 8.12
CA THR A 167 -24.39 35.97 9.35
C THR A 167 -24.63 34.48 9.59
N THR A 168 -23.99 33.91 10.58
CA THR A 168 -24.32 32.58 11.10
C THR A 168 -25.43 32.74 12.14
N THR A 169 -26.60 32.23 11.85
CA THR A 169 -27.67 32.04 12.83
C THR A 169 -27.43 30.75 13.61
N SER A 170 -26.94 30.89 14.82
CA SER A 170 -26.88 29.80 15.79
C SER A 170 -28.27 29.64 16.45
N VAL A 171 -28.78 28.40 16.43
CA VAL A 171 -29.95 27.99 17.23
C VAL A 171 -29.49 27.85 18.69
N PRO A 172 -30.15 28.54 19.65
CA PRO A 172 -29.78 28.40 21.05
C PRO A 172 -30.30 27.11 21.66
N PRO A 173 -29.56 26.45 22.57
CA PRO A 173 -30.13 25.36 23.36
C PRO A 173 -31.13 25.88 24.40
N SER A 174 -32.18 25.10 24.65
CA SER A 174 -33.21 25.38 25.61
C SER A 174 -32.68 25.60 27.04
N PRO A 175 -33.19 26.57 27.79
CA PRO A 175 -32.66 26.89 29.10
C PRO A 175 -33.09 25.90 30.20
N ALA A 176 -32.13 25.48 31.00
CA ALA A 176 -32.38 24.86 32.29
C ALA A 176 -32.79 25.94 33.32
N PRO A 177 -33.64 25.64 34.29
CA PRO A 177 -34.26 26.65 35.13
C PRO A 177 -33.33 27.16 36.23
N GLY A 178 -33.15 28.46 36.26
CA GLY A 178 -32.90 29.25 37.47
C GLY A 178 -31.47 29.44 37.93
N GLY A 179 -30.70 30.21 37.17
CA GLY A 179 -29.51 30.89 37.71
C GLY A 179 -29.31 32.17 36.90
N THR A 180 -29.24 33.29 37.54
CA THR A 180 -28.96 34.59 36.88
C THR A 180 -27.54 34.60 36.34
N SER A 181 -27.37 34.21 35.07
CA SER A 181 -26.13 34.39 34.34
C SER A 181 -26.08 35.79 33.75
N VAL A 182 -25.08 36.57 34.12
CA VAL A 182 -24.79 37.83 33.43
C VAL A 182 -23.91 37.52 32.24
N SER A 183 -24.54 37.45 31.07
CA SER A 183 -23.86 37.26 29.81
C SER A 183 -23.64 38.63 29.17
N GLY A 184 -22.41 39.11 29.12
CA GLY A 184 -22.04 40.30 28.36
C GLY A 184 -21.61 39.91 26.95
N VAL A 185 -22.44 40.19 25.95
CA VAL A 185 -22.08 40.05 24.53
C VAL A 185 -21.38 41.31 24.09
N PHE A 186 -20.12 41.18 23.67
CA PHE A 186 -19.31 42.27 23.14
C PHE A 186 -19.43 42.41 21.62
N GLN A 187 -19.73 43.61 21.10
CA GLN A 187 -19.49 43.93 19.71
C GLN A 187 -18.03 44.42 19.55
N PRO A 188 -17.25 43.89 18.59
CA PRO A 188 -15.85 44.25 18.51
C PRO A 188 -15.63 45.69 18.06
N PRO A 189 -14.74 46.42 18.71
CA PRO A 189 -14.21 47.65 18.17
C PRO A 189 -13.24 47.31 17.01
N SER A 190 -13.24 48.14 15.98
CA SER A 190 -12.36 48.09 14.83
C SER A 190 -10.93 48.49 15.23
N SER A 191 -10.20 47.63 15.88
CA SER A 191 -8.78 47.78 16.15
C SER A 191 -8.03 46.45 15.89
N LYS A 192 -6.78 46.54 15.52
CA LYS A 192 -5.87 45.44 15.17
C LYS A 192 -5.52 44.46 16.32
N GLU A 193 -6.18 44.55 17.45
CA GLU A 193 -6.03 43.71 18.61
C GLU A 193 -7.24 42.77 18.70
N GLY A 194 -7.01 41.47 18.85
CA GLY A 194 -8.07 40.47 18.96
C GLY A 194 -9.00 40.74 20.16
N SER A 195 -10.26 40.33 20.06
CA SER A 195 -11.26 40.53 21.13
C SER A 195 -11.15 39.42 22.18
N ILE A 196 -11.20 39.80 23.46
CA ILE A 196 -11.28 38.85 24.58
C ILE A 196 -12.65 39.04 25.23
N SER A 197 -13.37 37.92 25.43
CA SER A 197 -14.64 37.87 26.16
C SER A 197 -14.58 36.84 27.25
N PHE A 198 -15.28 37.06 28.35
CA PHE A 198 -15.29 36.16 29.50
C PHE A 198 -16.67 36.18 30.23
N GLY A 199 -16.90 35.09 31.00
CA GLY A 199 -18.11 35.03 31.82
C GLY A 199 -17.95 33.99 32.95
N ALA A 200 -18.70 34.19 34.02
CA ALA A 200 -18.75 33.35 35.20
C ALA A 200 -20.05 33.50 35.99
N LYS A 201 -20.31 32.61 36.91
CA LYS A 201 -21.46 32.76 37.85
C LYS A 201 -21.26 33.89 38.83
N LEU A 202 -20.03 34.11 39.28
CA LEU A 202 -19.63 35.19 40.21
C LEU A 202 -18.41 35.92 39.65
N ILE A 203 -18.49 37.25 39.58
CA ILE A 203 -17.41 38.13 39.15
C ILE A 203 -17.19 39.17 40.22
N GLN A 204 -15.97 39.26 40.76
CA GLN A 204 -15.56 40.25 41.75
C GLN A 204 -14.32 41.01 41.25
N GLU A 205 -14.34 42.34 41.41
CA GLU A 205 -13.16 43.16 41.16
C GLU A 205 -12.33 43.24 42.48
N VAL A 206 -11.04 42.94 42.39
CA VAL A 206 -10.10 42.95 43.50
C VAL A 206 -8.93 43.88 43.12
N GLU A 207 -8.54 44.75 44.01
CA GLU A 207 -7.37 45.60 43.83
C GLU A 207 -6.14 44.86 44.37
N GLY A 208 -5.16 44.61 43.45
CA GLY A 208 -3.94 43.91 43.79
C GLY A 208 -2.90 44.85 44.48
N GLU A 209 -1.81 44.24 44.98
CA GLU A 209 -0.64 44.95 45.45
C GLU A 209 -0.11 45.87 44.34
N ASN A 210 0.09 47.14 44.56
CA ASN A 210 0.48 48.18 43.61
C ASN A 210 -0.62 48.78 42.70
N GLY A 211 -1.93 48.62 43.03
CA GLY A 211 -3.04 49.21 42.28
C GLY A 211 -3.31 48.51 40.95
N ALA A 212 -2.83 47.32 40.73
CA ALA A 212 -3.15 46.51 39.58
C ALA A 212 -4.63 46.04 39.67
N ARG A 213 -5.41 46.10 38.59
CA ARG A 213 -6.79 45.65 38.55
C ARG A 213 -6.82 44.15 38.27
N MET A 214 -7.58 43.46 39.08
CA MET A 214 -7.82 42.01 38.96
C MET A 214 -9.31 41.72 39.00
N LEU A 215 -9.78 40.77 38.21
CA LEU A 215 -11.11 40.20 38.32
C LEU A 215 -11.01 38.76 38.76
N GLU A 216 -11.63 38.44 39.88
CA GLU A 216 -11.83 37.06 40.32
C GLU A 216 -13.18 36.56 39.81
N LEU A 217 -13.13 35.44 39.05
CA LEU A 217 -14.26 34.79 38.46
C LEU A 217 -14.40 33.40 39.05
N SER A 218 -15.59 33.01 39.48
CA SER A 218 -15.83 31.69 40.07
C SER A 218 -17.10 31.07 39.53
N GLY A 219 -17.08 29.77 39.34
CA GLY A 219 -18.19 28.92 38.90
C GLY A 219 -18.43 28.94 37.36
N ASP A 220 -18.08 27.80 36.71
CA ASP A 220 -18.23 27.59 35.27
C ASP A 220 -17.67 28.77 34.44
N VAL A 221 -16.43 29.12 34.70
CA VAL A 221 -15.77 30.27 34.10
C VAL A 221 -15.34 29.89 32.67
N TRP A 222 -15.59 30.79 31.74
CA TRP A 222 -15.06 30.72 30.38
C TRP A 222 -14.39 32.05 29.98
N VAL A 223 -13.29 31.93 29.22
CA VAL A 223 -12.57 33.08 28.64
C VAL A 223 -12.23 32.74 27.20
N ASN A 224 -12.72 33.57 26.29
CA ASN A 224 -12.52 33.36 24.85
C ASN A 224 -11.69 34.48 24.26
N GLN A 225 -10.73 34.15 23.41
CA GLN A 225 -9.94 35.09 22.64
C GLN A 225 -10.06 34.78 21.14
N THR A 226 -10.41 35.76 20.34
CA THR A 226 -10.32 35.71 18.89
C THR A 226 -9.13 36.56 18.47
N SER A 227 -8.15 35.97 17.78
CA SER A 227 -6.97 36.69 17.28
C SER A 227 -7.32 37.57 16.07
N ALA A 228 -6.43 38.51 15.73
CA ALA A 228 -6.58 39.30 14.51
C ALA A 228 -6.51 38.47 13.22
N THR A 229 -5.96 37.25 13.29
CA THR A 229 -5.89 36.27 12.19
C THR A 229 -7.12 35.36 12.12
N GLY A 230 -8.04 35.48 13.08
CA GLY A 230 -9.25 34.66 13.14
C GLY A 230 -9.10 33.37 13.95
N ASP A 231 -7.94 33.10 14.55
CA ASP A 231 -7.76 31.95 15.44
C ASP A 231 -8.60 32.14 16.70
N TYR A 232 -9.20 31.07 17.21
CA TYR A 232 -10.06 31.07 18.36
C TYR A 232 -9.44 30.23 19.48
N LEU A 233 -9.34 30.84 20.68
CA LEU A 233 -8.92 30.17 21.90
C LEU A 233 -10.07 30.22 22.91
N GLU A 234 -10.38 29.08 23.48
CA GLU A 234 -11.31 28.96 24.59
C GLU A 234 -10.62 28.37 25.83
N LEU A 235 -10.76 29.09 26.95
CA LEU A 235 -10.27 28.64 28.25
C LEU A 235 -11.47 28.45 29.17
N GLN A 236 -11.56 27.28 29.79
CA GLN A 236 -12.60 26.95 30.78
C GLN A 236 -11.94 26.52 32.08
N ALA A 237 -12.47 26.94 33.19
CA ALA A 237 -12.01 26.52 34.52
C ALA A 237 -13.12 26.72 35.59
N ARG A 238 -12.87 26.17 36.76
CA ARG A 238 -13.74 26.41 37.90
C ARG A 238 -13.58 27.83 38.44
N ASP A 239 -12.31 28.25 38.60
CA ASP A 239 -11.95 29.57 39.17
C ASP A 239 -10.88 30.23 38.27
N VAL A 240 -11.01 31.56 38.04
CA VAL A 240 -10.08 32.31 37.20
C VAL A 240 -9.81 33.68 37.80
N VAL A 241 -8.56 34.14 37.74
CA VAL A 241 -8.17 35.52 38.04
C VAL A 241 -7.67 36.14 36.71
N LEU A 242 -8.34 37.20 36.28
CA LEU A 242 -7.90 37.99 35.14
C LEU A 242 -7.11 39.21 35.62
N PHE A 243 -6.00 39.50 34.98
CA PHE A 243 -5.11 40.63 35.28
C PHE A 243 -5.19 41.66 34.16
N SER A 244 -5.15 42.93 34.51
CA SER A 244 -5.05 44.04 33.55
C SER A 244 -3.95 45.02 33.95
N ASP A 245 -3.17 45.47 32.98
CA ASP A 245 -2.09 46.46 33.17
C ASP A 245 -2.63 47.91 33.16
N GLU A 246 -3.93 48.13 32.88
CA GLU A 246 -4.49 49.49 32.87
C GLU A 246 -4.73 49.95 34.33
N PRO A 247 -4.29 51.15 34.71
CA PRO A 247 -4.54 51.70 36.04
C PRO A 247 -6.05 51.95 36.23
N ALA A 248 -6.50 51.77 37.44
CA ALA A 248 -7.91 52.00 37.82
C ALA A 248 -8.28 53.48 37.64
N GLU A 249 -8.88 53.81 36.46
CA GLU A 249 -9.63 55.03 36.36
C GLU A 249 -10.91 54.84 37.18
N ARG A 250 -11.17 55.76 38.13
CA ARG A 250 -12.36 55.74 38.98
C ARG A 250 -13.62 55.98 38.12
N SER A 251 -14.06 54.95 37.44
CA SER A 251 -15.39 54.93 36.80
C SER A 251 -16.33 54.25 37.77
N ALA A 252 -17.40 54.90 38.14
CA ALA A 252 -18.45 54.34 38.99
C ALA A 252 -19.27 53.30 38.18
N ALA A 253 -18.71 52.13 38.00
CA ALA A 253 -19.42 50.98 37.42
C ALA A 253 -20.40 50.47 38.47
N THR A 254 -21.69 50.58 38.20
CA THR A 254 -22.79 50.23 39.10
C THR A 254 -23.42 48.86 38.81
N SER A 255 -22.94 48.16 37.76
CA SER A 255 -23.47 46.84 37.44
C SER A 255 -22.36 45.88 36.92
N PRO A 256 -22.49 44.57 37.07
CA PRO A 256 -21.52 43.56 36.58
C PRO A 256 -21.33 43.62 35.05
N SER A 257 -22.35 44.06 34.27
CA SER A 257 -22.24 44.30 32.83
C SER A 257 -21.31 45.46 32.48
N ASP A 258 -21.19 46.46 33.33
CA ASP A 258 -20.28 47.59 33.11
C ASP A 258 -18.80 47.19 33.32
N ILE A 259 -18.54 46.29 34.22
CA ILE A 259 -17.22 45.78 34.54
C ILE A 259 -16.60 45.05 33.31
N SER A 260 -17.39 44.23 32.63
CA SER A 260 -16.93 43.50 31.43
C SER A 260 -16.59 44.40 30.26
N HIS A 261 -17.21 45.58 30.13
CA HIS A 261 -16.94 46.54 29.07
C HIS A 261 -15.69 47.38 29.24
N PHE A 262 -15.23 47.56 30.50
CA PHE A 262 -14.10 48.43 30.80
C PHE A 262 -12.85 47.68 31.28
N PHE A 263 -12.89 46.34 31.37
CA PHE A 263 -11.78 45.53 31.79
C PHE A 263 -11.09 44.86 30.59
N LYS A 264 -9.82 45.17 30.32
CA LYS A 264 -9.02 44.58 29.25
C LYS A 264 -8.02 43.58 29.86
N PRO A 265 -8.30 42.29 29.78
CA PRO A 265 -7.40 41.27 30.32
C PRO A 265 -6.09 41.22 29.51
N THR A 266 -4.98 41.18 30.20
CA THR A 266 -3.64 40.96 29.61
C THR A 266 -3.14 39.56 29.90
N SER A 267 -3.54 38.98 31.03
CA SER A 267 -3.23 37.60 31.38
C SER A 267 -4.33 36.99 32.28
N ALA A 268 -4.32 35.68 32.41
CA ALA A 268 -5.24 34.92 33.22
C ALA A 268 -4.50 33.86 34.03
N TYR A 269 -4.90 33.68 35.28
CA TYR A 269 -4.59 32.50 36.09
C TYR A 269 -5.85 31.69 36.25
N LEU A 270 -5.80 30.41 35.90
CA LEU A 270 -6.94 29.49 35.90
C LEU A 270 -6.61 28.31 36.85
N GLU A 271 -7.59 27.87 37.62
CA GLU A 271 -7.44 26.73 38.53
C GLU A 271 -8.71 25.87 38.59
N GLY A 272 -8.50 24.55 38.68
CA GLY A 272 -9.56 23.55 38.82
C GLY A 272 -10.18 23.13 37.50
N ASP A 273 -9.86 21.93 37.06
CA ASP A 273 -10.34 21.29 35.82
C ASP A 273 -10.18 22.21 34.59
N VAL A 274 -9.00 22.83 34.46
CA VAL A 274 -8.73 23.77 33.38
C VAL A 274 -8.68 23.04 32.05
N ARG A 275 -9.46 23.59 31.09
CA ARG A 275 -9.48 23.13 29.71
C ARG A 275 -9.13 24.28 28.78
N MET A 276 -8.28 24.01 27.82
CA MET A 276 -7.86 24.95 26.81
C MET A 276 -8.05 24.31 25.43
N ASP A 277 -8.96 24.87 24.65
CA ASP A 277 -9.25 24.47 23.27
C ASP A 277 -8.79 25.59 22.32
N PHE A 278 -7.93 25.26 21.39
CA PHE A 278 -7.43 26.16 20.35
C PHE A 278 -7.90 25.71 18.97
N VAL A 279 -8.65 26.56 18.30
CA VAL A 279 -9.18 26.30 16.95
C VAL A 279 -8.51 27.30 15.99
N PRO A 280 -7.70 26.82 15.04
CA PRO A 280 -7.04 27.67 14.06
C PRO A 280 -8.04 28.23 13.04
N ALA A 281 -7.78 29.45 12.53
CA ALA A 281 -8.59 30.08 11.48
C ALA A 281 -8.52 29.31 10.14
N ILE A 282 -7.41 28.63 9.91
CA ILE A 282 -7.19 27.80 8.72
C ILE A 282 -7.66 26.39 9.01
N ALA A 283 -8.68 25.93 8.28
CA ALA A 283 -9.32 24.63 8.49
C ALA A 283 -8.38 23.39 8.33
N LYS A 284 -7.18 23.56 7.76
CA LYS A 284 -6.16 22.51 7.63
C LYS A 284 -5.25 22.36 8.87
N ASP A 285 -5.19 23.36 9.74
CA ASP A 285 -4.36 23.27 10.93
C ASP A 285 -5.12 22.46 12.01
N PRO A 286 -4.48 21.51 12.72
CA PRO A 286 -5.16 20.66 13.69
C PRO A 286 -5.64 21.45 14.92
N GLU A 287 -6.82 21.11 15.41
CA GLU A 287 -7.33 21.58 16.68
C GLU A 287 -6.47 21.04 17.81
N GLN A 288 -6.16 21.89 18.80
CA GLN A 288 -5.36 21.49 19.95
C GLN A 288 -6.21 21.56 21.22
N ARG A 289 -6.27 20.43 21.94
CA ARG A 289 -6.95 20.34 23.21
C ARG A 289 -5.98 20.00 24.34
N LEU A 290 -5.93 20.86 25.35
CA LEU A 290 -5.13 20.65 26.54
C LEU A 290 -6.03 20.70 27.77
N THR A 291 -5.69 19.87 28.77
CA THR A 291 -6.26 19.93 30.10
C THR A 291 -5.14 20.08 31.11
N ALA A 292 -5.39 20.77 32.22
CA ALA A 292 -4.40 20.98 33.29
C ALA A 292 -5.09 21.27 34.62
N ASP A 293 -4.35 21.10 35.73
CA ASP A 293 -4.85 21.52 37.03
C ASP A 293 -4.83 23.04 37.18
N ARG A 294 -3.75 23.66 36.69
CA ARG A 294 -3.55 25.10 36.75
C ARG A 294 -2.88 25.59 35.47
N VAL A 295 -3.34 26.78 35.02
CA VAL A 295 -2.79 27.45 33.86
C VAL A 295 -2.57 28.93 34.17
N TYR A 296 -1.39 29.44 33.84
CA TYR A 296 -1.17 30.87 33.68
C TYR A 296 -1.02 31.15 32.18
N PHE A 297 -1.84 32.05 31.62
CA PHE A 297 -1.89 32.38 30.21
C PHE A 297 -1.71 33.87 29.99
N ASP A 298 -0.77 34.27 29.10
CA ASP A 298 -0.55 35.64 28.66
C ASP A 298 -1.18 35.85 27.28
N PHE A 299 -2.24 36.63 27.20
CA PHE A 299 -3.01 36.87 25.98
C PHE A 299 -2.23 37.64 24.90
N ARG A 300 -1.24 38.47 25.29
CA ARG A 300 -0.45 39.29 24.36
C ARG A 300 0.66 38.47 23.70
N THR A 301 1.34 37.65 24.46
CA THR A 301 2.44 36.83 23.98
C THR A 301 2.02 35.44 23.54
N GLN A 302 0.77 35.04 23.81
CA GLN A 302 0.24 33.71 23.55
C GLN A 302 1.04 32.58 24.28
N ARG A 303 1.70 32.91 25.39
CA ARG A 303 2.47 32.00 26.21
C ARG A 303 1.63 31.47 27.35
N ALA A 304 1.91 30.21 27.74
CA ALA A 304 1.26 29.60 28.88
C ALA A 304 2.21 28.75 29.69
N ILE A 305 1.93 28.65 31.00
CA ILE A 305 2.54 27.65 31.88
C ILE A 305 1.41 26.81 32.47
N LEU A 306 1.49 25.50 32.32
CA LEU A 306 0.52 24.54 32.76
C LEU A 306 1.15 23.56 33.73
N THR A 307 0.43 23.19 34.79
CA THR A 307 0.84 22.14 35.72
C THR A 307 -0.08 20.94 35.61
N ASP A 308 0.50 19.74 35.71
CA ASP A 308 -0.19 18.46 35.51
C ASP A 308 -1.00 18.43 34.19
N ALA A 309 -0.33 18.88 33.13
CA ALA A 309 -0.91 19.06 31.83
C ALA A 309 -1.08 17.73 31.08
N VAL A 310 -2.21 17.59 30.37
CA VAL A 310 -2.47 16.50 29.45
C VAL A 310 -2.83 17.08 28.10
N PHE A 311 -2.03 16.76 27.11
CA PHE A 311 -2.24 17.13 25.72
C PHE A 311 -2.69 15.92 24.93
N HIS A 312 -3.77 16.06 24.19
CA HIS A 312 -4.26 15.03 23.27
C HIS A 312 -4.10 15.50 21.83
N ALA A 313 -3.49 14.65 21.04
CA ALA A 313 -3.37 14.80 19.60
C ALA A 313 -3.83 13.51 18.90
N ILE A 314 -4.21 13.62 17.66
CA ILE A 314 -4.48 12.46 16.79
C ILE A 314 -3.45 12.54 15.66
N ASP A 315 -2.72 11.47 15.47
CA ASP A 315 -1.85 11.34 14.31
C ASP A 315 -2.67 11.38 13.02
N PRO A 316 -2.42 12.34 12.11
CA PRO A 316 -3.22 12.49 10.91
C PRO A 316 -3.10 11.32 9.93
N ARG A 317 -2.00 10.56 9.94
CA ARG A 317 -1.79 9.43 9.03
C ARG A 317 -2.35 8.12 9.59
N SER A 318 -1.96 7.77 10.81
CA SER A 318 -2.36 6.51 11.42
C SER A 318 -3.69 6.58 12.17
N GLN A 319 -4.25 7.79 12.35
CA GLN A 319 -5.45 8.05 13.18
C GLN A 319 -5.32 7.53 14.62
N VAL A 320 -4.09 7.34 15.08
CA VAL A 320 -3.79 6.87 16.42
C VAL A 320 -3.81 8.04 17.40
N PRO A 321 -4.59 7.99 18.50
CA PRO A 321 -4.56 9.03 19.50
C PRO A 321 -3.27 8.99 20.31
N ILE A 322 -2.65 10.14 20.48
CA ILE A 322 -1.43 10.32 21.27
C ILE A 322 -1.78 11.17 22.49
N THR A 323 -1.35 10.70 23.63
CA THR A 323 -1.50 11.43 24.89
C THR A 323 -0.12 11.79 25.43
N VAL A 324 0.11 13.07 25.65
CA VAL A 324 1.31 13.61 26.32
C VAL A 324 0.89 14.13 27.69
N ARG A 325 1.46 13.57 28.74
CA ARG A 325 1.28 14.03 30.13
C ARG A 325 2.56 14.66 30.60
N ALA A 326 2.48 15.82 31.27
CA ALA A 326 3.64 16.52 31.77
C ALA A 326 3.35 17.15 33.13
N GLN A 327 4.28 17.02 34.05
CA GLN A 327 4.16 17.68 35.34
C GLN A 327 4.16 19.22 35.19
N VAL A 328 4.99 19.71 34.28
CA VAL A 328 5.00 21.13 33.88
C VAL A 328 5.12 21.20 32.38
N MET A 329 4.23 21.93 31.72
CA MET A 329 4.27 22.25 30.31
C MET A 329 4.26 23.76 30.10
N GLN A 330 5.13 24.24 29.24
CA GLN A 330 5.23 25.65 28.86
C GLN A 330 4.94 25.78 27.36
N ARG A 331 3.95 26.55 27.02
CA ARG A 331 3.71 26.97 25.63
C ARG A 331 4.55 28.24 25.38
N LEU A 332 5.56 28.12 24.52
CA LEU A 332 6.47 29.23 24.20
C LEU A 332 5.93 30.10 23.06
N ALA A 333 5.27 29.46 22.08
CA ALA A 333 4.63 30.08 20.93
C ALA A 333 3.53 29.16 20.40
N ARG A 334 2.87 29.57 19.32
CA ARG A 334 1.91 28.73 18.62
C ARG A 334 2.62 27.46 18.11
N GLY A 335 2.12 26.28 18.49
CA GLY A 335 2.71 25.01 18.09
C GLY A 335 4.07 24.69 18.70
N GLU A 336 4.50 25.42 19.77
CA GLU A 336 5.82 25.23 20.39
C GLU A 336 5.68 25.06 21.91
N PHE A 337 6.13 23.90 22.41
CA PHE A 337 5.98 23.52 23.81
C PHE A 337 7.29 22.99 24.38
N VAL A 338 7.53 23.29 25.65
CA VAL A 338 8.56 22.65 26.48
C VAL A 338 7.88 21.97 27.65
N ALA A 339 8.24 20.72 27.87
CA ALA A 339 7.64 19.92 28.93
C ALA A 339 8.70 19.26 29.81
N LYS A 340 8.43 19.16 31.10
CA LYS A 340 9.29 18.48 32.10
C LYS A 340 8.54 17.33 32.77
N HIS A 341 9.27 16.24 33.03
CA HIS A 341 8.72 14.98 33.55
C HIS A 341 7.54 14.53 32.69
N VAL A 342 7.86 14.25 31.45
CA VAL A 342 6.88 13.96 30.38
C VAL A 342 6.67 12.48 30.25
N GLN A 343 5.45 12.10 29.90
CA GLN A 343 5.07 10.73 29.53
C GLN A 343 4.29 10.77 28.22
N PHE A 344 4.82 10.11 27.21
CA PHE A 344 4.16 9.91 25.92
C PHE A 344 3.55 8.52 25.86
N THR A 345 2.32 8.41 25.35
CA THR A 345 1.67 7.11 25.14
C THR A 345 0.58 7.21 24.07
N THR A 346 0.40 6.13 23.31
CA THR A 346 -0.76 5.97 22.41
C THR A 346 -1.86 5.12 23.08
N SER A 347 -1.63 4.67 24.31
CA SER A 347 -2.63 3.91 25.07
C SER A 347 -3.79 4.82 25.47
N LYS A 348 -5.02 4.34 25.23
CA LYS A 348 -6.27 5.02 25.59
C LYS A 348 -6.64 4.88 27.07
N PHE A 349 -5.88 4.09 27.82
CA PHE A 349 -6.18 3.83 29.23
C PHE A 349 -5.60 4.89 30.16
N ALA A 350 -6.26 5.12 31.28
CA ALA A 350 -5.79 6.02 32.33
C ALA A 350 -4.41 5.58 32.89
N VAL A 351 -4.20 4.26 33.01
CA VAL A 351 -2.89 3.66 33.27
C VAL A 351 -2.45 3.03 31.95
N PRO A 352 -1.49 3.64 31.23
CA PRO A 352 -1.08 3.16 29.93
C PRO A 352 -0.39 1.79 30.02
N THR A 353 -0.64 0.93 29.03
CA THR A 353 0.04 -0.36 28.92
C THR A 353 1.53 -0.19 28.63
N TYR A 354 1.88 0.88 27.95
CA TYR A 354 3.26 1.33 27.76
C TYR A 354 3.32 2.85 27.69
N SER A 355 4.47 3.39 28.02
CA SER A 355 4.75 4.81 27.86
C SER A 355 6.25 5.07 27.76
N ILE A 356 6.60 6.16 27.07
CA ILE A 356 7.95 6.69 27.08
C ILE A 356 7.96 7.85 28.06
N GLY A 357 8.68 7.69 29.16
CA GLY A 357 8.94 8.77 30.12
C GLY A 357 10.18 9.54 29.72
N ALA A 358 10.16 10.87 29.83
CA ALA A 358 11.33 11.73 29.58
C ALA A 358 11.47 12.77 30.67
N SER A 359 12.70 13.15 31.02
CA SER A 359 12.94 14.23 31.97
C SER A 359 12.63 15.60 31.40
N TYR A 360 12.78 15.72 30.07
CA TYR A 360 12.57 16.96 29.31
C TYR A 360 12.12 16.58 27.90
N ALA A 361 11.17 17.36 27.35
CA ALA A 361 10.79 17.28 25.95
C ALA A 361 10.56 18.68 25.38
N TYR A 362 11.04 18.90 24.16
CA TYR A 362 10.74 20.04 23.32
C TYR A 362 9.85 19.55 22.18
N ILE A 363 8.68 20.14 22.05
CA ILE A 363 7.66 19.76 21.07
C ILE A 363 7.41 20.99 20.21
N HIS A 364 7.61 20.89 18.90
CA HIS A 364 7.41 22.01 18.00
C HIS A 364 6.86 21.58 16.65
N GLN A 365 6.07 22.44 16.08
CA GLN A 365 5.48 22.25 14.75
C GLN A 365 6.47 22.75 13.69
N GLU A 366 6.72 21.94 12.66
CA GLU A 366 7.60 22.33 11.57
C GLU A 366 6.94 23.44 10.72
N PRO A 367 7.66 24.56 10.44
CA PRO A 367 7.08 25.65 9.64
C PRO A 367 6.70 25.26 8.20
N SER A 368 7.40 24.28 7.64
CA SER A 368 7.20 23.76 6.27
C SER A 368 6.10 22.69 6.20
N ASP A 369 5.81 22.03 7.33
CA ASP A 369 4.80 20.94 7.40
C ASP A 369 4.04 21.06 8.72
N LYS A 370 2.95 21.83 8.71
CA LYS A 370 2.16 22.14 9.90
C LYS A 370 1.31 20.97 10.40
N GLU A 371 1.26 19.87 9.67
CA GLU A 371 0.50 18.69 10.07
C GLU A 371 1.18 17.92 11.21
N TYR A 372 2.50 18.09 11.40
CA TYR A 372 3.27 17.28 12.33
C TYR A 372 3.92 18.08 13.44
N PHE A 373 3.97 17.46 14.63
CA PHE A 373 4.75 17.92 15.75
C PHE A 373 6.04 17.09 15.85
N ASN A 374 7.16 17.78 15.81
CA ASN A 374 8.48 17.24 16.13
C ASN A 374 8.67 17.18 17.64
N VAL A 375 9.26 16.12 18.13
CA VAL A 375 9.57 15.93 19.54
C VAL A 375 11.06 15.63 19.68
N GLU A 376 11.72 16.40 20.54
CA GLU A 376 13.07 16.11 21.01
C GLU A 376 13.01 15.90 22.52
N SER A 377 13.45 14.74 22.98
CA SER A 377 13.38 14.39 24.41
C SER A 377 14.73 13.92 24.94
N ARG A 378 14.87 13.89 26.28
CA ARG A 378 16.12 13.50 26.95
C ARG A 378 15.81 12.63 28.17
N ASN A 379 16.75 11.71 28.44
CA ASN A 379 16.67 10.72 29.52
C ASN A 379 15.37 9.90 29.40
N ASP A 380 15.20 9.30 28.23
CA ASP A 380 14.00 8.59 27.89
C ASP A 380 14.00 7.20 28.52
N THR A 381 12.86 6.79 29.02
CA THR A 381 12.68 5.48 29.66
C THR A 381 11.40 4.84 29.15
N LEU A 382 11.52 3.67 28.54
CA LEU A 382 10.38 2.86 28.16
C LEU A 382 9.79 2.18 29.42
N HIS A 383 8.53 2.45 29.68
CA HIS A 383 7.76 1.79 30.73
C HIS A 383 6.77 0.81 30.11
N VAL A 384 6.72 -0.40 30.61
CA VAL A 384 5.70 -1.41 30.28
C VAL A 384 4.94 -1.73 31.58
N PHE A 385 3.63 -1.52 31.58
CA PHE A 385 2.78 -1.59 32.75
C PHE A 385 3.30 -0.76 33.93
N GLY A 386 3.89 0.40 33.64
CA GLY A 386 4.48 1.29 34.66
C GLY A 386 5.87 0.89 35.16
N ILE A 387 6.41 -0.25 34.72
CA ILE A 387 7.75 -0.73 35.10
C ILE A 387 8.76 -0.21 34.07
N PRO A 388 9.84 0.49 34.45
CA PRO A 388 10.88 0.90 33.52
C PRO A 388 11.66 -0.33 33.03
N VAL A 389 11.68 -0.56 31.72
CA VAL A 389 12.32 -1.74 31.13
C VAL A 389 13.52 -1.40 30.25
N PHE A 390 13.60 -0.16 29.74
CA PHE A 390 14.69 0.24 28.87
C PHE A 390 14.95 1.75 28.98
N PHE A 391 16.22 2.17 28.90
CA PHE A 391 16.66 3.58 28.97
C PHE A 391 17.35 3.99 27.68
N TRP A 392 17.06 5.23 27.20
CA TRP A 392 17.75 5.86 26.07
C TRP A 392 18.12 7.32 26.40
N PRO A 393 19.33 7.79 26.05
CA PRO A 393 19.80 9.13 26.47
C PRO A 393 19.02 10.28 25.85
N ALA A 394 18.61 10.16 24.59
CA ALA A 394 17.87 11.17 23.84
C ALA A 394 17.12 10.53 22.69
N LEU A 395 15.86 10.92 22.51
CA LEU A 395 15.03 10.54 21.38
C LEU A 395 14.61 11.79 20.61
N SER A 396 14.50 11.67 19.30
CA SER A 396 13.84 12.67 18.45
C SER A 396 13.05 11.98 17.35
N GLY A 397 11.95 12.62 16.95
CA GLY A 397 11.05 12.10 15.93
C GLY A 397 9.84 12.99 15.78
N THR A 398 8.99 12.68 14.85
CA THR A 398 7.66 13.27 14.78
C THR A 398 6.71 12.53 15.74
N ILE A 399 5.64 13.15 16.18
CA ILE A 399 4.67 12.50 17.09
C ILE A 399 4.05 11.25 16.42
N ASP A 400 3.95 11.23 15.12
CA ASP A 400 3.44 10.13 14.30
C ASP A 400 4.46 9.00 14.07
N THR A 401 5.77 9.31 14.07
CA THR A 401 6.80 8.27 14.02
C THR A 401 7.02 7.71 15.43
N LYS A 402 7.24 6.41 15.50
CA LYS A 402 7.55 5.78 16.79
C LYS A 402 8.94 6.27 17.22
N PRO A 403 9.05 7.12 18.23
CA PRO A 403 10.34 7.72 18.60
C PRO A 403 11.30 6.72 19.23
N PHE A 404 10.82 5.51 19.54
CA PHE A 404 11.64 4.49 20.18
C PHE A 404 12.49 3.77 19.13
N PRO A 405 13.84 3.69 19.30
CA PRO A 405 14.72 3.15 18.29
C PRO A 405 14.58 1.65 18.02
N LEU A 406 14.16 0.85 19.00
CA LEU A 406 13.90 -0.59 18.79
C LEU A 406 12.58 -0.76 18.04
N ARG A 407 12.66 -1.24 16.81
CA ARG A 407 11.51 -1.44 15.91
C ARG A 407 10.91 -2.82 16.01
N ASP A 408 11.74 -3.85 16.18
CA ASP A 408 11.30 -5.22 16.35
C ASP A 408 12.25 -5.99 17.29
N PHE A 409 11.71 -6.97 17.97
CA PHE A 409 12.44 -7.86 18.84
C PHE A 409 11.88 -9.28 18.74
N SER A 410 12.76 -10.22 18.46
CA SER A 410 12.44 -11.65 18.45
C SER A 410 13.49 -12.44 19.23
N THR A 411 13.05 -13.38 20.01
CA THR A 411 13.93 -14.33 20.71
C THR A 411 13.32 -15.72 20.72
N GLY A 412 14.16 -16.73 20.71
CA GLY A 412 13.66 -18.11 20.68
C GLY A 412 14.79 -19.13 20.82
N ASN A 413 14.40 -20.38 20.67
CA ASN A 413 15.34 -21.49 20.60
C ASN A 413 14.87 -22.46 19.51
N SER A 414 15.76 -22.89 18.67
CA SER A 414 15.51 -23.91 17.66
C SER A 414 16.59 -24.96 17.60
N THR A 415 16.28 -26.10 17.00
CA THR A 415 17.26 -27.18 16.76
C THR A 415 18.38 -26.74 15.81
N ARG A 416 18.11 -25.77 14.92
CA ARG A 416 19.01 -25.36 13.84
C ARG A 416 19.93 -24.19 14.23
N TYR A 417 19.41 -23.21 14.98
CA TYR A 417 20.12 -21.98 15.34
C TYR A 417 20.52 -21.92 16.83
N GLY A 418 20.02 -22.86 17.66
CA GLY A 418 20.13 -22.77 19.11
C GLY A 418 19.32 -21.61 19.67
N PHE A 419 19.75 -21.08 20.81
CA PHE A 419 19.16 -19.84 21.36
C PHE A 419 19.53 -18.65 20.50
N GLY A 420 18.55 -17.82 20.18
CA GLY A 420 18.74 -16.65 19.33
C GLY A 420 18.04 -15.41 19.82
N VAL A 421 18.63 -14.28 19.46
CA VAL A 421 18.04 -12.94 19.62
C VAL A 421 18.22 -12.19 18.31
N VAL A 422 17.14 -11.64 17.80
CA VAL A 422 17.09 -10.83 16.57
C VAL A 422 16.45 -9.50 16.91
N THR A 423 17.10 -8.41 16.52
CA THR A 423 16.61 -7.06 16.81
C THR A 423 16.72 -6.16 15.59
N ASP A 424 15.71 -5.32 15.38
CA ASP A 424 15.72 -4.27 14.36
C ASP A 424 15.62 -2.89 15.01
N TRP A 425 16.47 -1.97 14.59
CA TRP A 425 16.64 -0.66 15.20
C TRP A 425 16.57 0.44 14.14
N GLY A 426 15.76 1.47 14.37
CA GLY A 426 15.75 2.67 13.55
C GLY A 426 17.06 3.44 13.65
N LEU A 427 17.69 3.70 12.50
CA LEU A 427 19.00 4.38 12.48
C LEU A 427 18.92 5.82 12.98
N PHE A 428 17.98 6.59 12.47
CA PHE A 428 17.80 8.00 12.84
C PHE A 428 17.38 8.14 14.29
N GLU A 429 16.44 7.32 14.73
CA GLU A 429 15.95 7.30 16.12
C GLU A 429 17.07 6.93 17.10
N THR A 430 17.93 5.97 16.73
CA THR A 430 19.12 5.61 17.52
C THR A 430 20.10 6.77 17.65
N LEU A 431 20.28 7.56 16.57
CA LEU A 431 21.15 8.72 16.56
C LEU A 431 20.52 9.96 17.21
N GLY A 432 19.26 9.87 17.68
CA GLY A 432 18.51 10.98 18.21
C GLY A 432 18.23 12.07 17.16
N LYS A 433 17.96 11.68 15.93
CA LYS A 433 17.63 12.57 14.80
C LYS A 433 16.24 12.26 14.28
N ILE A 434 15.57 13.30 13.79
CA ILE A 434 14.31 13.16 13.10
C ILE A 434 14.58 12.48 11.76
N PRO A 435 13.90 11.33 11.43
CA PRO A 435 14.08 10.71 10.14
C PRO A 435 13.60 11.64 9.01
N PRO A 436 14.32 11.71 7.88
CA PRO A 436 13.80 12.37 6.69
C PRO A 436 12.47 11.77 6.24
N LYS A 437 11.56 12.60 5.70
CA LYS A 437 10.19 12.18 5.35
C LYS A 437 10.12 11.00 4.37
N ASP A 438 11.08 10.97 3.44
CA ASP A 438 11.08 10.03 2.32
C ASP A 438 12.28 9.06 2.36
N LEU A 439 12.88 8.86 3.54
CA LEU A 439 13.98 7.94 3.78
C LEU A 439 13.77 7.23 5.11
N ASP A 440 13.61 5.94 5.07
CA ASP A 440 13.56 5.07 6.24
C ASP A 440 14.76 4.12 6.23
N VAL A 441 15.52 4.08 7.32
CA VAL A 441 16.68 3.21 7.46
C VAL A 441 16.68 2.56 8.82
N SER A 442 16.81 1.25 8.82
CA SER A 442 17.02 0.46 10.03
C SER A 442 18.35 -0.29 9.99
N TYR A 443 18.80 -0.73 11.14
CA TYR A 443 19.90 -1.65 11.27
C TYR A 443 19.53 -2.81 12.18
N ARG A 444 20.05 -3.96 11.82
CA ARG A 444 19.74 -5.23 12.44
C ARG A 444 20.94 -5.76 13.20
N LEU A 445 20.69 -6.35 14.37
CA LEU A 445 21.70 -7.03 15.19
C LEU A 445 21.15 -8.39 15.63
N ASP A 446 21.81 -9.44 15.22
CA ASP A 446 21.40 -10.82 15.47
C ASP A 446 22.49 -11.59 16.19
N TYR A 447 22.06 -12.52 17.02
CA TYR A 447 22.93 -13.49 17.66
C TYR A 447 22.25 -14.84 17.73
N PHE A 448 22.96 -15.88 17.35
CA PHE A 448 22.54 -17.27 17.41
C PHE A 448 23.64 -18.12 18.08
N SER A 449 23.29 -18.89 19.12
CA SER A 449 24.28 -19.63 19.90
C SER A 449 25.03 -20.68 19.11
N GLU A 450 24.37 -21.31 18.13
CA GLU A 450 24.97 -22.37 17.27
C GLU A 450 25.59 -21.82 15.99
N ARG A 451 25.33 -20.57 15.64
CA ARG A 451 25.77 -19.95 14.40
C ARG A 451 26.77 -18.80 14.62
N GLY A 452 26.41 -17.83 15.42
CA GLY A 452 27.23 -16.66 15.72
C GLY A 452 26.47 -15.35 15.70
N ALA A 453 27.21 -14.26 15.49
CA ALA A 453 26.63 -12.90 15.46
C ALA A 453 26.62 -12.36 14.04
N GLY A 454 25.57 -11.59 13.76
CA GLY A 454 25.39 -10.93 12.49
C GLY A 454 24.78 -9.54 12.65
N GLY A 455 24.76 -8.79 11.56
CA GLY A 455 24.11 -7.49 11.50
C GLY A 455 24.05 -6.94 10.07
N GLY A 456 23.19 -5.97 9.85
CA GLY A 456 22.99 -5.39 8.53
C GLY A 456 22.22 -4.09 8.59
N PHE A 457 21.97 -3.53 7.42
CA PHE A 457 21.16 -2.34 7.23
C PHE A 457 20.10 -2.61 6.19
N ASP A 458 18.88 -2.18 6.47
CA ASP A 458 17.77 -2.19 5.53
C ASP A 458 17.22 -0.78 5.41
N GLY A 459 16.76 -0.40 4.24
CA GLY A 459 16.19 0.92 4.07
C GLY A 459 15.38 1.06 2.80
N THR A 460 14.46 2.02 2.83
CA THR A 460 13.64 2.41 1.69
C THR A 460 13.72 3.92 1.50
N TYR A 461 13.71 4.36 0.28
CA TYR A 461 13.71 5.77 -0.06
C TYR A 461 12.83 6.05 -1.27
N LYS A 462 12.31 7.27 -1.33
CA LYS A 462 11.56 7.78 -2.48
C LYS A 462 11.75 9.29 -2.57
N GLY A 463 11.53 9.84 -3.76
CA GLY A 463 11.64 11.28 -3.97
C GLY A 463 11.07 11.72 -5.30
N GLY A 464 10.92 13.02 -5.50
CA GLY A 464 10.40 13.60 -6.72
C GLY A 464 11.08 14.92 -7.05
N PHE A 465 11.50 15.06 -8.31
CA PHE A 465 12.04 16.30 -8.88
C PHE A 465 11.26 16.77 -10.10
N ILE A 466 10.45 15.90 -10.68
CA ILE A 466 9.74 16.09 -11.94
C ILE A 466 8.25 16.06 -11.64
N THR A 467 7.55 17.12 -11.97
CA THR A 467 6.15 17.33 -11.60
C THR A 467 5.14 16.66 -12.55
N ASP A 468 5.60 16.04 -13.62
CA ASP A 468 4.73 15.48 -14.69
C ASP A 468 4.65 13.94 -14.68
N SER A 469 5.20 13.26 -13.68
CA SER A 469 5.04 11.81 -13.56
C SER A 469 3.64 11.45 -13.03
N ALA A 470 3.09 10.34 -13.53
CA ALA A 470 1.79 9.81 -13.07
C ALA A 470 1.84 9.35 -11.59
N GLU A 471 3.04 9.11 -11.07
CA GLU A 471 3.29 8.71 -9.71
C GLU A 471 3.62 9.91 -8.83
N PRO A 472 3.29 9.87 -7.53
CA PRO A 472 3.59 10.96 -6.60
C PRO A 472 5.09 11.11 -6.28
N TRP A 473 5.95 10.26 -6.82
CA TRP A 473 7.41 10.28 -6.74
C TRP A 473 8.01 9.97 -8.12
N ASP A 474 9.16 10.55 -8.41
CA ASP A 474 9.88 10.29 -9.66
C ASP A 474 10.83 9.10 -9.51
N PHE A 475 11.24 8.78 -8.28
CA PHE A 475 12.07 7.62 -7.99
C PHE A 475 11.76 7.00 -6.64
N GLN A 476 12.01 5.71 -6.57
CA GLN A 476 11.96 4.92 -5.34
C GLN A 476 13.05 3.86 -5.35
N GLY A 477 13.36 3.35 -4.18
CA GLY A 477 14.28 2.23 -4.06
C GLY A 477 14.33 1.68 -2.66
N ASP A 478 14.91 0.51 -2.56
CA ASP A 478 15.21 -0.14 -1.30
C ASP A 478 16.59 -0.78 -1.32
N PHE A 479 17.14 -0.99 -0.16
CA PHE A 479 18.35 -1.77 0.02
C PHE A 479 18.23 -2.65 1.26
N LYS A 480 18.82 -3.83 1.15
CA LYS A 480 18.86 -4.85 2.19
C LYS A 480 20.28 -5.37 2.28
N SER A 481 20.85 -5.39 3.46
CA SER A 481 22.19 -5.96 3.69
C SER A 481 22.25 -6.74 4.98
N PHE A 482 23.03 -7.79 4.98
CA PHE A 482 23.28 -8.56 6.18
C PHE A 482 24.62 -9.28 6.06
N ILE A 483 25.39 -9.31 7.13
CA ILE A 483 26.64 -10.03 7.23
C ILE A 483 26.74 -10.71 8.58
N MET A 484 27.24 -11.94 8.59
CA MET A 484 27.43 -12.69 9.83
C MET A 484 28.69 -13.54 9.81
N SER A 485 29.22 -13.85 10.99
CA SER A 485 30.24 -14.87 11.17
C SER A 485 29.56 -16.16 11.59
N ASP A 486 29.35 -17.06 10.62
CA ASP A 486 28.66 -18.33 10.78
C ASP A 486 29.67 -19.48 10.99
N LYS A 487 29.50 -20.21 12.09
CA LYS A 487 30.36 -21.35 12.44
C LYS A 487 29.60 -22.68 12.36
N GLY A 488 28.36 -22.66 11.98
CA GLY A 488 27.49 -23.82 11.89
C GLY A 488 27.61 -24.56 10.57
N THR A 489 26.79 -25.59 10.41
CA THR A 489 26.49 -26.28 9.17
C THR A 489 25.04 -26.03 8.79
N ASP A 490 24.74 -25.99 7.50
CA ASP A 490 23.39 -25.77 7.00
C ASP A 490 22.59 -27.06 6.98
N ASP A 491 21.31 -26.94 7.28
CA ASP A 491 20.35 -28.03 7.18
C ASP A 491 19.21 -27.58 6.27
N LEU A 492 19.33 -27.89 4.98
CA LEU A 492 18.47 -27.43 3.91
C LEU A 492 17.28 -28.38 3.63
N GLY A 493 17.07 -29.32 4.56
CA GLY A 493 16.02 -30.31 4.44
C GLY A 493 16.36 -31.52 3.56
N GLY A 494 15.47 -32.51 3.57
CA GLY A 494 15.64 -33.74 2.80
C GLY A 494 16.95 -34.49 3.13
N LEU A 495 17.79 -34.73 2.12
CA LEU A 495 19.11 -35.33 2.28
C LEU A 495 20.27 -34.32 2.39
N ARG A 496 19.95 -33.01 2.29
CA ARG A 496 20.87 -31.88 2.33
C ARG A 496 21.09 -31.42 3.76
N THR A 497 21.72 -32.25 4.57
CA THR A 497 21.98 -32.01 6.00
C THR A 497 23.47 -31.92 6.27
N ASP A 498 23.86 -31.15 7.29
CA ASP A 498 25.25 -30.92 7.68
C ASP A 498 26.12 -30.34 6.54
N VAL A 499 25.52 -29.58 5.63
CA VAL A 499 26.20 -28.91 4.52
C VAL A 499 27.11 -27.84 5.09
N LYS A 500 28.43 -27.99 4.84
CA LYS A 500 29.38 -26.99 5.34
C LYS A 500 29.48 -25.82 4.38
N PRO A 501 29.17 -24.59 4.81
CA PRO A 501 29.34 -23.42 3.96
C PRO A 501 30.80 -23.25 3.51
N PRO A 502 31.04 -22.73 2.29
CA PRO A 502 32.41 -22.55 1.78
C PRO A 502 33.16 -21.43 2.52
N THR A 503 32.48 -20.55 3.21
CA THR A 503 33.05 -19.42 3.97
C THR A 503 32.37 -19.27 5.32
N GLU A 504 33.11 -18.85 6.35
CA GLU A 504 32.56 -18.50 7.66
C GLU A 504 31.94 -17.07 7.67
N LEU A 505 32.42 -16.18 6.82
CA LEU A 505 31.87 -14.84 6.69
C LEU A 505 30.81 -14.86 5.58
N ARG A 506 29.56 -14.84 5.98
CA ARG A 506 28.42 -14.99 5.09
C ARG A 506 27.55 -13.74 5.10
N GLY A 507 26.86 -13.50 3.99
CA GLY A 507 25.97 -12.36 3.92
C GLY A 507 25.33 -12.12 2.56
N ARG A 508 24.48 -11.14 2.53
CA ARG A 508 23.79 -10.68 1.32
C ARG A 508 23.79 -9.16 1.22
N PHE A 509 23.67 -8.67 0.01
CA PHE A 509 23.37 -7.29 -0.33
C PHE A 509 22.42 -7.26 -1.50
N LEU A 510 21.37 -6.46 -1.42
CA LEU A 510 20.44 -6.18 -2.52
C LEU A 510 20.12 -4.70 -2.49
N TRP A 511 20.25 -4.03 -3.61
CA TRP A 511 19.80 -2.67 -3.82
C TRP A 511 18.99 -2.62 -5.09
N GLU A 512 17.75 -2.14 -4.97
CA GLU A 512 16.82 -1.95 -6.07
C GLU A 512 16.45 -0.47 -6.17
N HIS A 513 16.47 0.05 -7.38
CA HIS A 513 16.16 1.44 -7.67
C HIS A 513 15.33 1.54 -8.93
N GLU A 514 14.26 2.28 -8.87
CA GLU A 514 13.35 2.57 -9.98
C GLU A 514 13.21 4.09 -10.14
N HIS A 515 13.31 4.56 -11.37
CA HIS A 515 13.24 5.98 -11.68
C HIS A 515 12.38 6.23 -12.93
N PHE A 516 11.35 7.06 -12.76
CA PHE A 516 10.47 7.47 -13.84
C PHE A 516 10.93 8.82 -14.39
N PHE A 517 11.12 8.89 -15.69
CA PHE A 517 11.54 10.10 -16.41
C PHE A 517 10.42 10.61 -17.32
N PRO A 518 10.45 11.87 -17.74
CA PRO A 518 9.53 12.39 -18.75
C PRO A 518 9.58 11.60 -20.06
N ASP A 519 8.48 11.69 -20.84
CA ASP A 519 8.32 11.00 -22.13
C ASP A 519 8.29 9.45 -21.99
N ASP A 520 7.70 8.96 -20.90
CA ASP A 520 7.43 7.53 -20.63
C ASP A 520 8.69 6.65 -20.53
N TRP A 521 9.81 7.22 -20.08
CA TRP A 521 11.02 6.50 -19.79
C TRP A 521 11.03 6.02 -18.34
N GLU A 522 11.45 4.79 -18.16
CA GLU A 522 11.66 4.15 -16.86
C GLU A 522 13.05 3.52 -16.84
N VAL A 523 13.75 3.69 -15.73
CA VAL A 523 15.06 3.08 -15.48
C VAL A 523 14.97 2.26 -14.20
N GLN A 524 15.35 1.00 -14.26
CA GLN A 524 15.49 0.12 -13.12
C GLN A 524 16.94 -0.31 -12.98
N VAL A 525 17.43 -0.32 -11.74
CA VAL A 525 18.78 -0.78 -11.40
C VAL A 525 18.67 -1.74 -10.23
N ARG A 526 19.23 -2.91 -10.37
CA ARG A 526 19.41 -3.89 -9.30
C ARG A 526 20.89 -4.19 -9.13
N VAL A 527 21.34 -4.26 -7.89
CA VAL A 527 22.67 -4.73 -7.54
C VAL A 527 22.52 -5.72 -6.40
N GLY A 528 22.68 -6.99 -6.73
CA GLY A 528 22.60 -8.10 -5.79
C GLY A 528 23.95 -8.75 -5.54
N TYR A 529 24.11 -9.32 -4.37
CA TYR A 529 25.23 -10.16 -3.99
C TYR A 529 24.86 -11.11 -2.86
N VAL A 530 25.26 -12.36 -2.98
CA VAL A 530 25.15 -13.35 -1.90
C VAL A 530 26.50 -14.06 -1.76
N SER A 531 26.90 -14.37 -0.57
CA SER A 531 28.23 -14.90 -0.26
C SER A 531 28.47 -16.33 -0.71
N ASP A 532 27.41 -17.13 -0.73
CA ASP A 532 27.44 -18.55 -1.02
C ASP A 532 26.06 -19.10 -1.39
N PRO A 533 25.98 -20.25 -2.06
CA PRO A 533 24.73 -20.76 -2.63
C PRO A 533 23.68 -21.21 -1.62
N THR A 534 24.05 -21.45 -0.38
CA THR A 534 23.10 -21.94 0.65
C THR A 534 22.64 -20.86 1.62
N PHE A 535 23.21 -19.65 1.54
CA PHE A 535 22.93 -18.58 2.49
C PHE A 535 21.46 -18.12 2.50
N LEU A 536 20.86 -17.93 1.31
CA LEU A 536 19.47 -17.50 1.23
C LEU A 536 18.53 -18.59 1.73
N GLU A 537 18.72 -19.82 1.30
CA GLU A 537 17.92 -20.96 1.72
C GLU A 537 18.03 -21.21 3.23
N GLU A 538 19.21 -20.98 3.83
CA GLU A 538 19.39 -21.11 5.27
C GLU A 538 18.75 -20.00 6.08
N TYR A 539 18.90 -18.72 5.70
CA TYR A 539 18.53 -17.57 6.54
C TYR A 539 17.36 -16.74 6.00
N TYR A 540 17.08 -16.84 4.70
CA TYR A 540 16.10 -16.02 3.99
C TYR A 540 15.28 -16.89 3.04
N GLN A 541 14.70 -17.94 3.60
CA GLN A 541 13.95 -18.94 2.84
C GLN A 541 12.86 -18.30 1.95
N SER A 542 12.18 -17.27 2.43
CA SER A 542 11.18 -16.55 1.65
C SER A 542 11.76 -15.90 0.38
N ASP A 543 12.95 -15.30 0.47
CA ASP A 543 13.61 -14.71 -0.71
C ASP A 543 14.04 -15.81 -1.70
N PHE A 544 14.47 -16.95 -1.17
CA PHE A 544 14.85 -18.12 -1.96
C PHE A 544 13.65 -18.77 -2.64
N ASP A 545 12.56 -19.04 -1.90
CA ASP A 545 11.35 -19.69 -2.42
C ASP A 545 10.61 -18.81 -3.44
N ASN A 546 10.65 -17.50 -3.24
CA ASN A 546 10.07 -16.53 -4.18
C ASN A 546 11.00 -16.20 -5.36
N THR A 547 12.13 -16.89 -5.48
CA THR A 547 13.09 -16.71 -6.58
C THR A 547 13.56 -15.26 -6.76
N LEU A 548 13.73 -14.53 -5.65
CA LEU A 548 14.16 -13.15 -5.68
C LEU A 548 15.57 -13.05 -6.28
N PRO A 549 15.77 -12.34 -7.42
CA PRO A 549 17.07 -12.28 -8.07
C PRO A 549 18.05 -11.44 -7.27
N TYR A 550 19.30 -11.94 -7.17
CA TYR A 550 20.45 -11.25 -6.57
C TYR A 550 21.54 -11.01 -7.61
N ASP A 551 21.15 -10.54 -8.76
CA ASP A 551 21.98 -10.22 -9.93
C ASP A 551 22.41 -8.75 -9.98
N ALA A 552 23.12 -8.37 -11.04
CA ALA A 552 23.38 -6.98 -11.40
C ALA A 552 22.63 -6.66 -12.69
N GLU A 553 21.54 -5.94 -12.55
CA GLU A 553 20.65 -5.55 -13.63
C GLU A 553 20.67 -4.05 -13.86
N PHE A 554 20.71 -3.64 -15.10
CA PHE A 554 20.42 -2.29 -15.55
C PHE A 554 19.40 -2.38 -16.68
N TYR A 555 18.19 -1.95 -16.42
CA TYR A 555 17.06 -2.00 -17.35
C TYR A 555 16.56 -0.58 -17.64
N VAL A 556 16.40 -0.27 -18.92
CA VAL A 556 15.79 0.98 -19.38
C VAL A 556 14.65 0.64 -20.30
N LYS A 557 13.47 1.18 -20.03
CA LYS A 557 12.28 0.96 -20.82
C LYS A 557 11.65 2.29 -21.21
N ARG A 558 11.15 2.36 -22.43
CA ARG A 558 10.21 3.37 -22.87
C ARG A 558 8.97 2.70 -23.42
N GLN A 559 7.84 2.98 -22.82
CA GLN A 559 6.55 2.45 -23.27
C GLN A 559 5.64 3.60 -23.65
N ARG A 560 5.23 3.63 -24.91
CA ARG A 560 4.33 4.65 -25.41
C ARG A 560 3.28 4.04 -26.32
N ASP A 561 2.00 4.21 -25.97
CA ASP A 561 0.88 3.60 -26.68
C ASP A 561 1.10 2.08 -26.86
N THR A 562 1.29 1.62 -28.10
CA THR A 562 1.54 0.22 -28.48
C THR A 562 3.03 -0.11 -28.66
N GLU A 563 3.92 0.84 -28.43
CA GLU A 563 5.36 0.67 -28.65
C GLU A 563 6.11 0.50 -27.32
N VAL A 564 7.02 -0.46 -27.27
CA VAL A 564 7.98 -0.65 -26.19
C VAL A 564 9.38 -0.74 -26.75
N LEU A 565 10.27 0.07 -26.25
CA LEU A 565 11.71 -0.04 -26.48
C LEU A 565 12.39 -0.31 -25.16
N SER A 566 13.16 -1.38 -25.08
CA SER A 566 13.94 -1.71 -23.88
C SER A 566 15.41 -1.97 -24.17
N PHE A 567 16.20 -1.74 -23.16
CA PHE A 567 17.63 -2.02 -23.09
C PHE A 567 17.91 -2.69 -21.75
N LEU A 568 18.49 -3.88 -21.78
CA LEU A 568 18.79 -4.68 -20.59
C LEU A 568 20.28 -5.06 -20.59
N VAL A 569 20.91 -4.88 -19.45
CA VAL A 569 22.18 -5.52 -19.10
C VAL A 569 21.94 -6.29 -17.81
N ASP A 570 22.16 -7.57 -17.86
CA ASP A 570 21.91 -8.47 -16.74
C ASP A 570 23.03 -9.50 -16.64
N THR A 571 23.56 -9.69 -15.43
CA THR A 571 24.61 -10.66 -15.17
C THR A 571 24.60 -11.10 -13.71
N ASP A 572 24.80 -12.38 -13.49
CA ASP A 572 24.95 -12.93 -12.16
C ASP A 572 26.24 -12.44 -11.48
N THR A 573 26.14 -12.02 -10.23
CA THR A 573 27.23 -11.59 -9.37
C THR A 573 27.56 -12.61 -8.28
N THR A 574 26.77 -13.69 -8.16
CA THR A 574 26.77 -14.62 -7.04
C THR A 574 27.22 -16.02 -7.40
N ASP A 575 27.37 -16.32 -8.67
CA ASP A 575 27.77 -17.62 -9.22
C ASP A 575 26.78 -18.77 -8.88
N PHE A 576 25.50 -18.48 -8.59
CA PHE A 576 24.48 -19.51 -8.40
C PHE A 576 23.07 -18.97 -8.69
N THR A 577 22.12 -19.87 -8.94
CA THR A 577 20.73 -19.51 -9.13
C THR A 577 19.97 -19.50 -7.80
N THR A 578 19.04 -18.58 -7.64
CA THR A 578 18.16 -18.47 -6.45
C THR A 578 16.83 -19.21 -6.63
N ASN A 579 16.66 -19.92 -7.73
CA ASN A 579 15.42 -20.60 -8.07
C ASN A 579 15.34 -21.97 -7.39
N ALA A 580 14.47 -22.12 -6.40
CA ALA A 580 14.25 -23.37 -5.68
C ALA A 580 13.79 -24.51 -6.61
N ASP A 581 12.97 -24.20 -7.62
CA ASP A 581 12.46 -25.19 -8.58
C ASP A 581 13.54 -25.67 -9.57
N ARG A 582 14.57 -24.84 -9.75
CA ARG A 582 15.68 -25.08 -10.67
C ARG A 582 17.01 -25.29 -9.98
N GLN A 583 17.01 -25.83 -8.78
CA GLN A 583 18.26 -26.13 -8.03
C GLN A 583 19.27 -27.00 -8.80
N GLN A 584 18.82 -27.69 -9.83
CA GLN A 584 19.66 -28.47 -10.72
C GLN A 584 20.38 -27.64 -11.79
N GLU A 585 19.94 -26.41 -12.02
CA GLU A 585 20.58 -25.50 -12.98
C GLU A 585 21.85 -24.95 -12.37
N GLN A 586 22.94 -25.19 -13.05
CA GLN A 586 24.27 -24.78 -12.62
C GLN A 586 24.79 -23.59 -13.43
N PHE A 587 23.88 -22.83 -14.02
CA PHE A 587 24.21 -21.66 -14.84
C PHE A 587 23.06 -20.62 -14.77
N ASP A 588 23.41 -19.38 -15.01
CA ASP A 588 22.51 -18.30 -15.33
C ASP A 588 22.79 -17.76 -16.74
N VAL A 589 21.91 -16.94 -17.29
CA VAL A 589 22.05 -16.36 -18.63
C VAL A 589 22.36 -14.87 -18.50
N ALA A 590 23.63 -14.52 -18.72
CA ALA A 590 24.00 -13.11 -18.79
C ALA A 590 23.59 -12.49 -20.12
N ARG A 591 22.98 -11.30 -20.09
CA ARG A 591 22.56 -10.45 -21.21
C ARG A 591 23.43 -9.19 -21.25
N LEU A 592 24.32 -9.05 -22.27
CA LEU A 592 25.46 -8.12 -22.24
C LEU A 592 25.66 -7.32 -23.56
N PRO A 593 24.75 -6.43 -24.01
CA PRO A 593 23.36 -6.18 -23.60
C PRO A 593 22.33 -6.96 -24.41
N GLU A 594 21.06 -6.77 -24.04
CA GLU A 594 19.91 -7.07 -24.90
C GLU A 594 19.13 -5.76 -25.20
N VAL A 595 18.73 -5.60 -26.46
CA VAL A 595 17.87 -4.49 -26.92
C VAL A 595 16.64 -5.08 -27.54
N THR A 596 15.46 -4.70 -27.06
CA THR A 596 14.19 -5.20 -27.58
C THR A 596 13.29 -4.05 -28.03
N TYR A 597 12.68 -4.20 -29.20
CA TYR A 597 11.64 -3.32 -29.71
C TYR A 597 10.39 -4.12 -29.99
N GLN A 598 9.32 -3.75 -29.35
CA GLN A 598 8.02 -4.42 -29.44
C GLN A 598 6.94 -3.46 -29.94
N ARG A 599 6.03 -4.00 -30.73
CA ARG A 599 4.76 -3.36 -31.09
C ARG A 599 3.62 -4.31 -30.71
N ILE A 600 2.74 -3.84 -29.84
CA ILE A 600 1.74 -4.67 -29.20
C ILE A 600 0.36 -4.28 -29.68
N GLY A 601 -0.10 -4.95 -30.77
CA GLY A 601 -1.47 -4.80 -31.25
C GLY A 601 -1.73 -3.57 -32.12
N ASP A 602 -0.79 -3.24 -33.00
CA ASP A 602 -0.98 -2.14 -33.97
C ASP A 602 -2.07 -2.46 -34.98
N SER A 603 -3.02 -1.56 -35.12
CA SER A 603 -4.01 -1.64 -36.16
C SER A 603 -3.41 -1.28 -37.53
N ILE A 604 -3.56 -2.17 -38.48
CA ILE A 604 -3.13 -1.95 -39.89
C ILE A 604 -4.30 -2.19 -40.84
N ILE A 605 -4.22 -1.60 -42.04
CA ILE A 605 -5.23 -1.73 -43.11
C ILE A 605 -6.63 -1.37 -42.61
N ASP A 606 -6.82 -0.09 -42.24
CA ASP A 606 -8.13 0.45 -41.77
C ASP A 606 -8.80 -0.40 -40.66
N ASP A 607 -8.07 -0.74 -39.62
CA ASP A 607 -8.51 -1.55 -38.45
C ASP A 607 -8.95 -2.99 -38.80
N GLN A 608 -8.57 -3.51 -39.97
CA GLN A 608 -8.92 -4.88 -40.32
C GLN A 608 -7.92 -5.92 -39.85
N LEU A 609 -6.68 -5.54 -39.68
CA LEU A 609 -5.62 -6.44 -39.23
C LEU A 609 -4.90 -5.83 -38.01
N THR A 610 -4.46 -6.69 -37.14
CA THR A 610 -3.65 -6.32 -35.95
C THR A 610 -2.27 -6.93 -36.10
N LEU A 611 -1.24 -6.09 -35.95
CA LEU A 611 0.16 -6.50 -36.01
C LEU A 611 0.76 -6.57 -34.62
N TYR A 612 1.41 -7.67 -34.34
CA TYR A 612 2.32 -7.84 -33.21
C TYR A 612 3.74 -8.04 -33.76
N SER A 613 4.67 -7.30 -33.23
CA SER A 613 6.08 -7.36 -33.65
C SER A 613 6.97 -7.39 -32.44
N ASP A 614 7.89 -8.33 -32.38
CA ASP A 614 8.95 -8.39 -31.39
C ASP A 614 10.27 -8.52 -32.14
N THR A 615 11.23 -7.66 -31.82
CA THR A 615 12.55 -7.67 -32.45
C THR A 615 13.59 -7.40 -31.39
N SER A 616 14.52 -8.34 -31.22
CA SER A 616 15.59 -8.25 -30.24
C SER A 616 16.96 -8.48 -30.86
N GLY A 617 17.95 -7.89 -30.21
CA GLY A 617 19.38 -8.17 -30.47
C GLY A 617 20.08 -8.31 -29.13
N ALA A 618 20.73 -9.42 -28.92
CA ALA A 618 21.34 -9.75 -27.63
C ALA A 618 22.77 -10.28 -27.77
N VAL A 619 23.56 -9.99 -26.76
CA VAL A 619 24.85 -10.64 -26.51
C VAL A 619 24.67 -11.51 -25.27
N LEU A 620 24.70 -12.82 -25.46
CA LEU A 620 24.31 -13.79 -24.44
C LEU A 620 25.50 -14.64 -24.02
N LYS A 621 25.49 -15.06 -22.76
CA LYS A 621 26.51 -15.97 -22.22
C LYS A 621 25.88 -16.82 -21.13
N PHE A 622 26.23 -18.12 -21.07
CA PHE A 622 25.99 -18.92 -19.88
C PHE A 622 27.02 -18.58 -18.81
N ASP A 623 26.55 -18.08 -17.69
CA ASP A 623 27.37 -17.83 -16.50
C ASP A 623 27.19 -19.00 -15.54
N ARG A 624 28.21 -19.83 -15.44
CA ARG A 624 28.20 -21.08 -14.65
C ARG A 624 28.56 -20.79 -13.22
N SER A 625 27.87 -21.48 -12.29
CA SER A 625 28.28 -21.48 -10.89
C SER A 625 29.70 -22.03 -10.73
N ASN A 626 30.49 -21.32 -9.93
CA ASN A 626 31.85 -21.79 -9.52
C ASN A 626 31.77 -22.80 -8.37
N PHE A 627 30.59 -22.99 -7.76
CA PHE A 627 30.38 -23.94 -6.67
C PHE A 627 29.99 -25.32 -7.22
N SER A 628 30.59 -26.35 -6.64
CA SER A 628 30.24 -27.73 -6.94
C SER A 628 28.85 -28.09 -6.40
N LEU A 629 28.25 -29.14 -6.95
CA LEU A 629 27.00 -29.69 -6.41
C LEU A 629 27.13 -30.10 -4.94
N GLU A 630 28.28 -30.61 -4.53
CA GLU A 630 28.58 -31.00 -3.14
C GLU A 630 28.62 -29.80 -2.20
N GLU A 631 29.13 -28.64 -2.64
CA GLU A 631 29.12 -27.38 -1.87
C GLU A 631 27.71 -26.80 -1.71
N GLN A 632 26.79 -27.20 -2.59
CA GLN A 632 25.36 -26.88 -2.52
C GLN A 632 24.55 -27.96 -1.77
N GLY A 633 25.21 -29.00 -1.27
CA GLY A 633 24.57 -30.09 -0.54
C GLY A 633 23.92 -31.17 -1.39
N PHE A 634 24.17 -31.19 -2.71
CA PHE A 634 23.68 -32.23 -3.60
C PHE A 634 24.73 -33.33 -3.79
N TYR A 635 24.28 -34.56 -3.61
CA TYR A 635 25.18 -35.72 -3.76
C TYR A 635 24.72 -36.57 -4.95
N PRO A 636 25.56 -36.75 -5.96
CA PRO A 636 25.25 -37.58 -7.13
C PRO A 636 24.77 -38.98 -6.74
N GLY A 637 23.64 -39.39 -7.29
CA GLY A 637 23.02 -40.71 -7.01
C GLY A 637 22.19 -40.79 -5.75
N LEU A 638 22.20 -39.74 -4.88
CA LEU A 638 21.31 -39.63 -3.69
C LEU A 638 20.18 -38.62 -3.92
N SER A 639 20.42 -37.63 -4.76
CA SER A 639 19.42 -36.61 -5.10
C SER A 639 18.72 -37.01 -6.40
N PRO A 640 17.42 -37.32 -6.39
CA PRO A 640 16.69 -37.71 -7.59
C PRO A 640 16.73 -36.60 -8.66
N GLY A 641 16.93 -36.98 -9.92
CA GLY A 641 16.90 -36.08 -11.06
C GLY A 641 18.12 -35.26 -11.34
N LEU A 642 19.15 -35.29 -10.46
CA LEU A 642 20.40 -34.60 -10.73
C LEU A 642 21.26 -35.40 -11.75
N PRO A 643 21.86 -34.73 -12.79
CA PRO A 643 22.85 -35.32 -13.64
C PRO A 643 24.03 -35.81 -12.82
N SER A 644 24.63 -36.97 -13.21
CA SER A 644 25.75 -37.58 -12.47
C SER A 644 27.05 -36.75 -12.50
N ASP A 645 27.13 -35.77 -13.36
CA ASP A 645 28.31 -34.99 -13.73
C ASP A 645 28.02 -33.45 -13.78
N GLY A 646 26.87 -33.03 -13.29
CA GLY A 646 26.43 -31.62 -13.35
C GLY A 646 26.04 -31.19 -14.76
N PHE A 647 26.11 -29.91 -15.02
CA PHE A 647 25.82 -29.34 -16.33
C PHE A 647 26.82 -29.83 -17.37
N THR A 648 26.38 -30.69 -18.28
CA THR A 648 27.22 -31.28 -19.33
C THR A 648 27.27 -30.45 -20.62
N GLY A 649 26.53 -29.36 -20.70
CA GLY A 649 26.48 -28.49 -21.86
C GLY A 649 27.85 -27.85 -22.14
N THR A 650 28.22 -27.79 -23.42
CA THR A 650 29.37 -26.99 -23.85
C THR A 650 29.09 -25.54 -23.54
N THR A 651 29.94 -24.92 -22.71
CA THR A 651 29.83 -23.49 -22.47
C THR A 651 30.20 -22.74 -23.75
N ALA A 652 29.24 -22.12 -24.37
CA ALA A 652 29.53 -21.12 -25.39
C ALA A 652 30.29 -19.94 -24.76
N GLY A 653 31.18 -19.34 -25.51
CA GLY A 653 31.61 -17.99 -25.22
C GLY A 653 30.45 -17.02 -25.35
N LEU A 654 30.72 -15.76 -25.68
CA LEU A 654 29.69 -14.81 -26.05
C LEU A 654 29.00 -15.23 -27.34
N VAL A 655 27.69 -15.33 -27.32
CA VAL A 655 26.84 -15.60 -28.50
C VAL A 655 26.05 -14.35 -28.82
N TYR A 656 26.15 -13.88 -30.06
CA TYR A 656 25.32 -12.81 -30.56
C TYR A 656 24.04 -13.44 -31.14
N ARG A 657 22.88 -13.02 -30.62
CA ARG A 657 21.57 -13.43 -31.11
C ARG A 657 20.84 -12.22 -31.68
N GLY A 658 20.30 -12.36 -32.87
CA GLY A 658 19.33 -11.42 -33.41
C GLY A 658 18.05 -12.15 -33.72
N ASP A 659 16.94 -11.66 -33.19
CA ASP A 659 15.64 -12.27 -33.36
C ASP A 659 14.61 -11.26 -33.87
N THR A 660 13.68 -11.71 -34.68
CA THR A 660 12.50 -10.93 -35.09
C THR A 660 11.31 -11.83 -35.31
N ARG A 661 10.25 -11.61 -34.55
CA ARG A 661 8.96 -12.29 -34.64
C ARG A 661 7.90 -11.31 -35.09
N GLN A 662 7.10 -11.70 -36.07
CA GLN A 662 6.00 -10.94 -36.63
C GLN A 662 4.75 -11.80 -36.63
N GLU A 663 3.66 -11.29 -36.07
CA GLU A 663 2.35 -11.97 -36.08
C GLU A 663 1.28 -11.00 -36.62
N VAL A 664 0.46 -11.47 -37.49
CA VAL A 664 -0.65 -10.72 -38.05
C VAL A 664 -1.95 -11.47 -37.78
N ASP A 665 -2.82 -10.80 -37.06
CA ASP A 665 -4.14 -11.27 -36.70
C ASP A 665 -5.21 -10.62 -37.57
N TRP A 666 -6.22 -11.41 -37.95
CA TRP A 666 -7.38 -10.92 -38.70
C TRP A 666 -8.66 -11.09 -37.86
N PRO A 667 -9.02 -10.11 -36.98
CA PRO A 667 -10.22 -10.20 -36.19
C PRO A 667 -11.50 -10.07 -37.02
N LEU A 668 -12.27 -11.16 -37.08
CA LEU A 668 -13.52 -11.26 -37.82
C LEU A 668 -14.68 -11.41 -36.83
N ALA A 669 -15.74 -10.62 -36.98
CA ALA A 669 -17.01 -10.79 -36.31
C ALA A 669 -18.05 -11.39 -37.25
N ILE A 670 -18.52 -12.62 -36.95
CA ILE A 670 -19.54 -13.33 -37.73
C ILE A 670 -20.77 -13.48 -36.88
N GLY A 671 -21.62 -12.45 -36.85
CA GLY A 671 -22.70 -12.37 -35.83
C GLY A 671 -22.09 -12.23 -34.46
N GLU A 672 -22.41 -13.15 -33.53
CA GLU A 672 -21.88 -13.21 -32.16
C GLU A 672 -20.54 -13.99 -32.04
N LEU A 673 -20.10 -14.62 -33.15
CA LEU A 673 -18.84 -15.34 -33.18
C LEU A 673 -17.70 -14.39 -33.46
N LYS A 674 -16.63 -14.46 -32.68
CA LYS A 674 -15.36 -13.81 -32.90
C LYS A 674 -14.37 -14.86 -33.40
N LEU A 675 -13.91 -14.72 -34.61
CA LEU A 675 -12.91 -15.60 -35.24
C LEU A 675 -11.68 -14.77 -35.55
N VAL A 676 -10.53 -15.18 -35.08
CA VAL A 676 -9.25 -14.51 -35.32
C VAL A 676 -8.27 -15.53 -35.95
N PRO A 677 -8.26 -15.72 -37.25
CA PRO A 677 -7.14 -16.38 -37.91
C PRO A 677 -5.88 -15.51 -37.78
N TYR A 678 -4.74 -16.16 -37.63
CA TYR A 678 -3.46 -15.48 -37.49
C TYR A 678 -2.34 -16.26 -38.18
N VAL A 679 -1.31 -15.54 -38.59
CA VAL A 679 -0.07 -16.11 -39.08
C VAL A 679 1.10 -15.43 -38.42
N MET A 680 2.13 -16.21 -38.14
CA MET A 680 3.36 -15.69 -37.54
C MET A 680 4.61 -16.21 -38.29
N GLY A 681 5.65 -15.44 -38.26
CA GLY A 681 6.96 -15.81 -38.73
C GLY A 681 8.04 -15.24 -37.81
N GLU A 682 9.09 -16.02 -37.60
CA GLU A 682 10.22 -15.64 -36.77
C GLU A 682 11.53 -16.02 -37.46
N VAL A 683 12.50 -15.15 -37.38
CA VAL A 683 13.86 -15.36 -37.88
C VAL A 683 14.83 -15.09 -36.75
N THR A 684 15.57 -16.12 -36.33
CA THR A 684 16.57 -16.00 -35.29
C THR A 684 17.95 -16.39 -35.88
N ALA A 685 18.94 -15.54 -35.63
CA ALA A 685 20.32 -15.76 -36.08
C ALA A 685 21.25 -15.80 -34.87
N TYR A 686 22.08 -16.83 -34.81
CA TYR A 686 23.06 -17.08 -33.75
C TYR A 686 24.46 -17.08 -34.29
N SER A 687 25.41 -16.44 -33.61
CA SER A 687 26.82 -16.46 -34.03
C SER A 687 27.56 -17.75 -33.61
N ALA A 688 26.94 -18.59 -32.79
CA ALA A 688 27.47 -19.89 -32.40
C ALA A 688 26.35 -20.86 -32.01
N SER A 689 26.58 -22.14 -32.18
CA SER A 689 25.72 -23.26 -31.81
C SER A 689 26.53 -24.33 -31.09
N PRO A 690 25.93 -25.37 -30.51
CA PRO A 690 26.67 -26.52 -29.94
C PRO A 690 27.60 -27.20 -30.91
N ALA A 691 27.41 -27.04 -32.23
CA ALA A 691 28.31 -27.54 -33.29
C ALA A 691 29.45 -26.56 -33.63
N ASP A 692 29.63 -25.49 -32.87
CA ASP A 692 30.63 -24.43 -33.03
C ASP A 692 30.54 -23.71 -34.40
N ALA A 693 29.32 -23.49 -34.89
CA ALA A 693 29.02 -22.86 -36.16
C ALA A 693 27.89 -21.83 -36.01
N ASP A 694 27.91 -20.81 -36.91
CA ASP A 694 26.80 -19.88 -37.04
C ASP A 694 25.52 -20.64 -37.42
N GLN A 695 24.40 -20.27 -36.85
CA GLN A 695 23.11 -20.90 -37.11
C GLN A 695 22.05 -19.85 -37.40
N THR A 696 21.19 -20.11 -38.38
CA THR A 696 20.00 -19.31 -38.63
C THR A 696 18.78 -20.22 -38.63
N ARG A 697 17.82 -19.88 -37.78
CA ARG A 697 16.54 -20.57 -37.69
C ARG A 697 15.44 -19.74 -38.35
N LEU A 698 14.62 -20.40 -39.14
CA LEU A 698 13.35 -19.89 -39.60
C LEU A 698 12.24 -20.67 -38.91
N TYR A 699 11.34 -19.95 -38.26
CA TYR A 699 10.15 -20.51 -37.60
C TYR A 699 8.93 -19.86 -38.17
N GLY A 700 7.88 -20.61 -38.45
CA GLY A 700 6.63 -20.08 -38.95
C GLY A 700 5.44 -20.87 -38.45
N GLY A 701 4.37 -20.16 -38.17
CA GLY A 701 3.17 -20.73 -37.65
C GLY A 701 1.91 -20.09 -38.18
N ALA A 702 0.81 -20.81 -38.08
CA ALA A 702 -0.51 -20.30 -38.41
C ALA A 702 -1.54 -20.92 -37.44
N GLY A 703 -2.54 -20.13 -37.09
CA GLY A 703 -3.58 -20.58 -36.20
C GLY A 703 -4.88 -19.83 -36.36
N ALA A 704 -5.84 -20.19 -35.52
CA ALA A 704 -7.11 -19.51 -35.43
C ALA A 704 -7.68 -19.63 -34.03
N ARG A 705 -8.16 -18.50 -33.50
CA ARG A 705 -8.88 -18.40 -32.23
C ARG A 705 -10.35 -18.15 -32.53
N LEU A 706 -11.25 -18.94 -31.96
CA LEU A 706 -12.68 -18.79 -32.10
C LEU A 706 -13.31 -18.69 -30.71
N THR A 707 -14.03 -17.64 -30.44
CA THR A 707 -14.77 -17.47 -29.19
C THR A 707 -16.15 -16.85 -29.41
N THR A 708 -17.06 -17.16 -28.53
CA THR A 708 -18.37 -16.52 -28.45
C THR A 708 -18.84 -16.51 -27.01
N SER A 709 -19.90 -15.76 -26.71
CA SER A 709 -20.45 -15.67 -25.38
C SER A 709 -21.96 -15.74 -25.41
N PHE A 710 -22.53 -16.65 -24.61
CA PHE A 710 -23.95 -16.80 -24.42
C PHE A 710 -24.30 -16.53 -22.97
N TRP A 711 -25.42 -15.88 -22.71
CA TRP A 711 -25.88 -15.70 -21.34
C TRP A 711 -27.38 -15.87 -21.22
N ARG A 712 -27.80 -16.28 -20.06
CA ARG A 712 -29.21 -16.37 -19.67
C ARG A 712 -29.37 -15.83 -18.25
N VAL A 713 -30.43 -15.09 -18.05
CA VAL A 713 -30.86 -14.63 -16.72
C VAL A 713 -32.11 -15.40 -16.33
N ASP A 714 -32.11 -15.96 -15.12
CA ASP A 714 -33.27 -16.61 -14.52
C ASP A 714 -33.69 -15.83 -13.26
N ASP A 715 -34.74 -15.05 -13.39
CA ASP A 715 -35.28 -14.20 -12.33
C ASP A 715 -36.08 -15.00 -11.27
N SER A 716 -36.34 -16.30 -11.49
CA SER A 716 -37.13 -17.12 -10.61
C SER A 716 -36.31 -17.84 -9.54
N VAL A 717 -35.00 -17.82 -9.65
CA VAL A 717 -34.13 -18.50 -8.70
C VAL A 717 -34.03 -17.71 -7.41
N GLU A 718 -34.38 -18.36 -6.31
CA GLU A 718 -34.31 -17.80 -4.97
C GLU A 718 -33.95 -18.93 -3.98
N SER A 719 -32.95 -18.70 -3.11
CA SER A 719 -32.51 -19.63 -2.10
C SER A 719 -31.89 -18.94 -0.90
N ASP A 720 -32.56 -19.01 0.25
CA ASP A 720 -32.01 -18.46 1.52
C ASP A 720 -30.77 -19.23 2.00
N LEU A 721 -30.66 -20.53 1.65
CA LEU A 721 -29.52 -21.36 2.10
C LEU A 721 -28.20 -20.98 1.43
N PHE A 722 -28.26 -20.58 0.15
CA PHE A 722 -27.08 -20.21 -0.64
C PHE A 722 -27.02 -18.72 -0.94
N ASP A 723 -27.92 -17.94 -0.34
CA ASP A 723 -28.08 -16.49 -0.58
C ASP A 723 -28.12 -16.16 -2.08
N LEU A 724 -29.04 -16.86 -2.79
CA LEU A 724 -29.22 -16.69 -4.23
C LEU A 724 -30.49 -15.90 -4.50
N HIS A 725 -30.37 -14.85 -5.28
CA HIS A 725 -31.46 -14.06 -5.78
C HIS A 725 -31.19 -13.76 -7.25
N ARG A 726 -31.95 -14.38 -8.16
CA ARG A 726 -31.75 -14.23 -9.58
C ARG A 726 -30.38 -14.74 -10.02
N ILE A 727 -30.31 -15.61 -10.99
CA ILE A 727 -29.02 -16.11 -11.51
C ILE A 727 -28.80 -15.60 -12.94
N ARG A 728 -27.60 -15.08 -13.19
CA ARG A 728 -27.09 -14.89 -14.55
C ARG A 728 -26.03 -15.96 -14.81
N HIS A 729 -26.24 -16.78 -15.83
CA HIS A 729 -25.27 -17.76 -16.30
C HIS A 729 -24.67 -17.31 -17.63
N VAL A 730 -23.36 -17.18 -17.67
CA VAL A 730 -22.59 -16.87 -18.87
C VAL A 730 -21.80 -18.10 -19.27
N ILE A 731 -21.83 -18.44 -20.54
CA ILE A 731 -21.10 -19.57 -21.14
C ILE A 731 -20.26 -19.03 -22.27
N GLN A 732 -18.98 -19.24 -22.23
CA GLN A 732 -18.01 -18.79 -23.24
C GLN A 732 -17.21 -19.99 -23.74
N PRO A 733 -17.63 -20.64 -24.85
CA PRO A 733 -16.81 -21.62 -25.53
C PRO A 733 -15.69 -20.95 -26.30
N GLU A 734 -14.53 -21.58 -26.27
CA GLU A 734 -13.33 -21.14 -26.98
C GLU A 734 -12.67 -22.34 -27.67
N ILE A 735 -12.18 -22.11 -28.87
CA ILE A 735 -11.37 -23.06 -29.63
C ILE A 735 -10.14 -22.31 -30.13
N ASN A 736 -8.99 -22.89 -29.88
CA ASN A 736 -7.71 -22.37 -30.33
C ASN A 736 -6.95 -23.50 -31.05
N ILE A 737 -6.52 -23.26 -32.27
CA ILE A 737 -5.74 -24.20 -33.08
C ILE A 737 -4.48 -23.52 -33.58
N PHE A 738 -3.39 -24.27 -33.57
CA PHE A 738 -2.09 -23.76 -34.00
C PHE A 738 -1.26 -24.87 -34.62
N THR A 739 -0.51 -24.52 -35.68
CA THR A 739 0.53 -25.39 -36.25
C THR A 739 1.74 -24.56 -36.61
N SER A 740 2.91 -25.10 -36.36
CA SER A 740 4.18 -24.45 -36.67
C SER A 740 5.19 -25.42 -37.26
N ALA A 741 6.20 -24.85 -37.88
CA ALA A 741 7.36 -25.57 -38.41
C ALA A 741 8.63 -24.75 -38.22
N THR A 742 9.74 -25.43 -37.88
CA THR A 742 11.06 -24.83 -37.71
C THR A 742 12.07 -25.44 -38.71
N SER A 743 13.05 -24.64 -39.13
CA SER A 743 14.16 -25.13 -39.97
C SER A 743 15.30 -25.75 -39.18
N VAL A 744 15.34 -25.56 -37.88
CA VAL A 744 16.40 -26.02 -36.98
C VAL A 744 15.79 -26.56 -35.69
N ASP A 745 16.13 -27.78 -35.34
CA ASP A 745 15.74 -28.44 -34.09
C ASP A 745 16.43 -27.78 -32.87
N GLU A 746 15.74 -27.67 -31.74
CA GLU A 746 16.24 -27.08 -30.52
C GLU A 746 17.56 -27.70 -30.02
N SER A 747 17.73 -29.02 -30.21
CA SER A 747 18.96 -29.75 -29.83
C SER A 747 20.21 -29.23 -30.52
N ASN A 748 20.07 -28.44 -31.57
CA ASN A 748 21.18 -27.81 -32.31
C ASN A 748 21.40 -26.35 -31.90
N LEU A 749 20.73 -25.87 -30.89
CA LEU A 749 20.82 -24.48 -30.39
C LEU A 749 21.26 -24.45 -28.94
N TYR A 750 21.81 -23.34 -28.51
CA TYR A 750 21.92 -23.02 -27.11
C TYR A 750 20.60 -22.42 -26.64
N ILE A 751 20.04 -22.91 -25.58
CA ILE A 751 18.75 -22.43 -25.05
C ILE A 751 19.04 -21.37 -23.97
N PHE A 752 19.16 -20.12 -24.38
CA PHE A 752 19.29 -18.96 -23.49
C PHE A 752 17.94 -18.44 -22.99
N ASP A 753 16.95 -18.49 -23.88
CA ASP A 753 15.59 -18.05 -23.63
C ASP A 753 14.63 -19.11 -24.16
N PRO A 754 13.94 -19.84 -23.27
CA PRO A 754 13.06 -20.91 -23.71
C PRO A 754 11.97 -20.45 -24.70
N ASP A 755 11.43 -19.25 -24.56
CA ASP A 755 10.36 -18.75 -25.41
C ASP A 755 10.85 -18.37 -26.84
N VAL A 756 12.14 -18.15 -27.00
CA VAL A 756 12.77 -17.89 -28.29
C VAL A 756 13.49 -19.15 -28.80
N ASP A 757 14.28 -19.81 -27.97
CA ASP A 757 15.26 -20.83 -28.42
C ASP A 757 14.71 -22.26 -28.37
N ALA A 758 13.77 -22.57 -27.45
CA ALA A 758 13.22 -23.93 -27.25
C ALA A 758 11.89 -24.17 -27.99
N ILE A 759 11.62 -23.47 -29.09
CA ILE A 759 10.43 -23.66 -29.90
C ILE A 759 10.70 -24.57 -31.08
N ASN A 760 9.77 -25.50 -31.33
CA ASN A 760 9.88 -26.52 -32.38
C ASN A 760 8.61 -26.68 -33.21
N ASP A 761 8.63 -27.69 -34.09
CA ASP A 761 7.45 -28.13 -34.85
C ASP A 761 6.36 -28.56 -33.86
N ILE A 762 5.25 -27.89 -33.89
CA ILE A 762 4.11 -28.20 -33.02
C ILE A 762 2.79 -28.12 -33.80
N THR A 763 1.88 -29.02 -33.48
CA THR A 763 0.47 -28.88 -33.85
C THR A 763 -0.33 -29.05 -32.55
N ALA A 764 -1.15 -28.07 -32.21
CA ALA A 764 -1.92 -28.05 -30.98
C ALA A 764 -3.36 -27.62 -31.26
N ALA A 765 -4.29 -28.19 -30.52
CA ALA A 765 -5.66 -27.76 -30.46
C ALA A 765 -6.11 -27.69 -29.00
N GLN A 766 -6.69 -26.57 -28.62
CA GLN A 766 -7.25 -26.33 -27.30
C GLN A 766 -8.73 -26.05 -27.46
N VAL A 767 -9.54 -26.69 -26.63
CA VAL A 767 -10.98 -26.47 -26.57
C VAL A 767 -11.33 -26.13 -25.14
N ALA A 768 -11.82 -24.93 -24.91
CA ALA A 768 -12.17 -24.48 -23.58
C ALA A 768 -13.65 -24.10 -23.45
N LEU A 769 -14.18 -24.26 -22.28
CA LEU A 769 -15.52 -23.86 -21.90
C LEU A 769 -15.45 -23.13 -20.55
N HIS A 770 -15.56 -21.82 -20.61
CA HIS A 770 -15.62 -20.98 -19.43
C HIS A 770 -17.06 -20.72 -19.07
N GLN A 771 -17.40 -20.95 -17.83
CA GLN A 771 -18.75 -20.78 -17.33
C GLN A 771 -18.72 -19.97 -16.05
N HIS A 772 -19.57 -18.97 -15.98
CA HIS A 772 -19.63 -18.02 -14.90
C HIS A 772 -21.07 -17.80 -14.46
N TRP A 773 -21.34 -17.95 -13.17
CA TRP A 773 -22.65 -17.70 -12.59
C TRP A 773 -22.57 -16.56 -11.58
N GLU A 774 -23.45 -15.61 -11.77
CA GLU A 774 -23.62 -14.45 -10.89
C GLU A 774 -24.98 -14.51 -10.20
N THR A 775 -25.06 -13.96 -9.01
CA THR A 775 -26.31 -13.72 -8.30
C THR A 775 -26.37 -12.28 -7.76
N MET A 776 -27.54 -11.88 -7.29
CA MET A 776 -27.72 -10.58 -6.63
C MET A 776 -27.68 -10.76 -5.12
N ARG A 777 -26.80 -10.05 -4.41
CA ARG A 777 -26.73 -10.04 -2.95
C ARG A 777 -26.91 -8.62 -2.38
N GLY A 778 -27.27 -8.51 -1.09
CA GLY A 778 -27.37 -7.24 -0.36
C GLY A 778 -28.74 -6.77 0.04
N GLY A 779 -29.83 -7.23 -0.60
CA GLY A 779 -31.21 -6.89 -0.26
C GLY A 779 -31.77 -5.63 -0.94
N PRO A 780 -33.04 -5.28 -0.70
CA PRO A 780 -33.75 -4.21 -1.41
C PRO A 780 -33.04 -2.86 -1.34
N GLY A 781 -32.74 -2.28 -2.51
CA GLY A 781 -32.03 -1.02 -2.64
C GLY A 781 -30.51 -1.07 -2.49
N ARG A 782 -29.93 -2.26 -2.24
CA ARG A 782 -28.49 -2.49 -2.13
C ARG A 782 -28.04 -3.74 -2.90
N TRP A 783 -28.81 -4.16 -3.87
CA TRP A 783 -28.47 -5.33 -4.68
C TRP A 783 -27.19 -5.09 -5.48
N GLN A 784 -26.24 -6.02 -5.34
CA GLN A 784 -24.99 -6.03 -6.10
C GLN A 784 -24.87 -7.40 -6.80
N SER A 785 -24.37 -7.40 -8.04
CA SER A 785 -24.01 -8.65 -8.72
C SER A 785 -22.74 -9.19 -8.10
N VAL A 786 -22.75 -10.45 -7.72
CA VAL A 786 -21.60 -11.17 -7.16
C VAL A 786 -21.46 -12.52 -7.84
N ASP A 787 -20.20 -12.93 -8.01
CA ASP A 787 -19.87 -14.22 -8.60
C ASP A 787 -20.14 -15.32 -7.59
N ILE A 788 -20.82 -16.38 -8.01
CA ILE A 788 -21.12 -17.54 -7.15
C ILE A 788 -20.36 -18.79 -7.58
N LEU A 789 -20.18 -18.98 -8.89
CA LEU A 789 -19.51 -20.17 -9.41
C LEU A 789 -18.79 -19.81 -10.70
N ASP A 790 -17.49 -20.05 -10.71
CA ASP A 790 -16.65 -20.10 -11.89
C ASP A 790 -16.25 -21.54 -12.16
N LEU A 791 -16.48 -22.00 -13.37
CA LEU A 791 -16.08 -23.31 -13.84
C LEU A 791 -15.42 -23.18 -15.19
N ASN A 792 -14.14 -23.46 -15.25
CA ASN A 792 -13.39 -23.53 -16.49
C ASN A 792 -13.00 -24.96 -16.78
N VAL A 793 -13.23 -25.40 -18.00
CA VAL A 793 -12.83 -26.73 -18.48
C VAL A 793 -12.10 -26.56 -19.80
N GLU A 794 -10.92 -27.10 -19.89
CA GLU A 794 -10.04 -26.99 -21.05
C GLU A 794 -9.51 -28.37 -21.43
N GLY A 795 -9.47 -28.65 -22.72
CA GLY A 795 -8.82 -29.82 -23.25
C GLY A 795 -7.69 -29.42 -24.20
N ASP A 796 -6.49 -29.88 -23.92
CA ASP A 796 -5.28 -29.65 -24.70
C ASP A 796 -4.90 -30.91 -25.48
N PHE A 797 -4.77 -30.80 -26.77
CA PHE A 797 -4.54 -31.91 -27.69
C PHE A 797 -3.32 -31.65 -28.56
N TYR A 798 -2.37 -32.57 -28.52
CA TYR A 798 -1.17 -32.58 -29.34
C TYR A 798 -1.17 -33.88 -30.15
N PRO A 799 -1.37 -33.83 -31.48
CA PRO A 799 -1.41 -35.03 -32.32
C PRO A 799 -0.15 -35.89 -32.31
N HIS A 800 0.98 -35.29 -31.96
CA HIS A 800 2.26 -35.96 -31.77
C HIS A 800 2.73 -35.76 -30.33
N SER A 801 3.30 -36.78 -29.72
CA SER A 801 3.92 -36.67 -28.40
C SER A 801 5.06 -35.68 -28.44
N LEU A 802 4.98 -34.67 -27.56
CA LEU A 802 6.05 -33.70 -27.43
C LEU A 802 7.17 -34.24 -26.54
N PRO A 803 8.44 -33.96 -26.84
CA PRO A 803 9.52 -34.24 -25.91
C PRO A 803 9.25 -33.49 -24.59
N PRO A 804 9.64 -34.04 -23.43
CA PRO A 804 9.46 -33.36 -22.13
C PRO A 804 10.18 -32.01 -22.03
N SER A 805 11.22 -31.81 -22.85
CA SER A 805 12.02 -30.58 -22.92
C SER A 805 11.37 -29.47 -23.76
N LEU A 806 10.36 -29.81 -24.55
CA LEU A 806 9.74 -28.85 -25.47
C LEU A 806 8.74 -27.97 -24.73
N LEU A 807 8.85 -26.66 -24.92
CA LEU A 807 7.87 -25.68 -24.51
C LEU A 807 6.89 -25.37 -25.64
N ALA A 808 5.60 -25.61 -25.39
CA ALA A 808 4.55 -25.09 -26.24
C ALA A 808 4.49 -23.54 -26.11
N PRO A 809 3.99 -22.81 -27.13
CA PRO A 809 3.64 -21.41 -26.96
C PRO A 809 2.74 -21.22 -25.73
N VAL A 810 2.89 -20.08 -25.03
CA VAL A 810 2.23 -19.83 -23.73
C VAL A 810 0.73 -20.11 -23.76
N SER A 811 0.03 -19.74 -24.84
CA SER A 811 -1.40 -19.98 -25.01
C SER A 811 -1.80 -21.47 -25.11
N PHE A 812 -0.84 -22.39 -25.22
CA PHE A 812 -1.06 -23.83 -25.31
C PHE A 812 -0.38 -24.62 -24.20
N ARG A 813 0.13 -23.97 -23.17
CA ARG A 813 0.79 -24.64 -22.03
C ARG A 813 -0.18 -25.21 -20.99
N GLY A 814 -1.46 -24.94 -21.18
CA GLY A 814 -2.53 -25.41 -20.32
C GLY A 814 -2.94 -24.41 -19.25
N LEU A 815 -4.10 -24.65 -18.65
CA LEU A 815 -4.76 -23.74 -17.71
C LEU A 815 -3.90 -23.44 -16.48
N PHE A 816 -3.10 -24.37 -16.00
CA PHE A 816 -2.30 -24.23 -14.79
C PHE A 816 -0.95 -23.52 -15.00
N PHE A 817 -0.54 -23.32 -16.24
CA PHE A 817 0.78 -22.78 -16.52
C PHE A 817 1.07 -21.42 -15.83
N PRO A 818 0.11 -20.47 -15.74
CA PRO A 818 0.38 -19.18 -15.10
C PRO A 818 0.58 -19.28 -13.58
N SER A 819 -0.05 -20.24 -12.90
CA SER A 819 0.03 -20.41 -11.46
C SER A 819 1.10 -21.41 -11.03
N GLU A 820 1.32 -22.44 -11.82
CA GLU A 820 2.22 -23.56 -11.51
C GLU A 820 3.01 -24.02 -12.75
N PRO A 821 3.88 -23.13 -13.29
CA PRO A 821 4.57 -23.41 -14.55
C PRO A 821 5.44 -24.67 -14.51
N GLN A 822 6.02 -25.00 -13.36
CA GLN A 822 6.86 -26.18 -13.15
C GLN A 822 6.11 -27.51 -13.27
N THR A 823 4.80 -27.51 -13.02
CA THR A 823 3.93 -28.69 -13.11
C THR A 823 3.06 -28.69 -14.36
N SER A 824 2.96 -27.56 -15.05
CA SER A 824 2.14 -27.36 -16.25
C SER A 824 2.89 -27.75 -17.52
N VAL A 825 3.35 -28.99 -17.62
CA VAL A 825 4.06 -29.47 -18.82
C VAL A 825 3.09 -29.63 -20.00
N PRO A 826 3.52 -29.27 -21.25
CA PRO A 826 2.71 -29.47 -22.43
C PRO A 826 2.43 -30.97 -22.65
N ARG A 827 1.20 -31.37 -22.42
CA ARG A 827 0.74 -32.76 -22.55
C ARG A 827 -0.72 -32.79 -22.99
N GLN A 828 -1.15 -33.91 -23.58
CA GLN A 828 -2.57 -34.10 -23.80
C GLN A 828 -3.29 -34.22 -22.45
N ALA A 829 -4.11 -33.24 -22.15
CA ALA A 829 -4.77 -33.16 -20.85
C ALA A 829 -6.18 -32.63 -20.96
N VAL A 830 -6.98 -32.90 -19.93
CA VAL A 830 -8.18 -32.14 -19.63
C VAL A 830 -7.94 -31.48 -18.28
N ASN A 831 -8.00 -30.17 -18.30
CA ASN A 831 -7.87 -29.32 -17.12
C ASN A 831 -9.24 -28.82 -16.71
N ALA A 832 -9.51 -28.72 -15.41
CA ALA A 832 -10.69 -28.08 -14.88
C ALA A 832 -10.35 -27.33 -13.61
N ASP A 833 -10.80 -26.08 -13.50
CA ASP A 833 -10.79 -25.32 -12.27
C ASP A 833 -12.20 -24.92 -11.87
N VAL A 834 -12.46 -24.91 -10.58
CA VAL A 834 -13.76 -24.59 -9.99
C VAL A 834 -13.55 -23.68 -8.79
N THR A 835 -14.17 -22.51 -8.81
CA THR A 835 -14.32 -21.66 -7.62
C THR A 835 -15.80 -21.47 -7.34
N TRP A 836 -16.27 -21.97 -6.20
CA TRP A 836 -17.66 -21.86 -5.77
C TRP A 836 -17.79 -21.08 -4.47
N HIS A 837 -18.36 -19.89 -4.53
CA HIS A 837 -18.65 -19.03 -3.38
C HIS A 837 -20.01 -19.38 -2.76
N ILE A 838 -19.99 -20.16 -1.68
CA ILE A 838 -21.18 -20.56 -0.93
C ILE A 838 -21.52 -19.45 0.08
N GLY A 839 -22.29 -18.46 -0.33
CA GLY A 839 -22.52 -17.26 0.48
C GLY A 839 -21.25 -16.39 0.55
N ASP A 840 -21.25 -15.46 1.51
CA ASP A 840 -20.10 -14.57 1.74
C ASP A 840 -19.03 -15.19 2.65
N ASP A 841 -19.36 -16.30 3.29
CA ASP A 841 -18.56 -16.88 4.39
C ASP A 841 -17.79 -18.14 3.99
N ALA A 842 -18.05 -18.71 2.82
CA ALA A 842 -17.45 -19.99 2.42
C ALA A 842 -17.16 -20.06 0.93
N ALA A 843 -16.03 -20.66 0.58
CA ALA A 843 -15.65 -20.96 -0.80
C ALA A 843 -15.10 -22.39 -0.90
N VAL A 844 -15.42 -23.06 -2.01
CA VAL A 844 -14.81 -24.33 -2.43
C VAL A 844 -13.96 -24.03 -3.65
N ILE A 845 -12.71 -24.46 -3.63
CA ILE A 845 -11.75 -24.29 -4.71
C ILE A 845 -11.27 -25.68 -5.11
N SER A 846 -11.18 -25.96 -6.42
CA SER A 846 -10.67 -27.25 -6.89
C SER A 846 -10.05 -27.11 -8.26
N ASP A 847 -8.86 -27.66 -8.42
CA ASP A 847 -8.07 -27.70 -9.65
C ASP A 847 -7.74 -29.15 -9.98
N ILE A 848 -7.99 -29.57 -11.21
CA ILE A 848 -7.76 -30.93 -11.65
C ILE A 848 -7.15 -30.93 -13.04
N GLN A 849 -6.05 -31.68 -13.22
CA GLN A 849 -5.49 -32.02 -14.51
C GLN A 849 -5.53 -33.53 -14.72
N TRP A 850 -6.20 -33.97 -15.77
CA TRP A 850 -6.25 -35.35 -16.19
C TRP A 850 -5.37 -35.58 -17.42
N ASN A 851 -4.33 -36.39 -17.28
CA ASN A 851 -3.46 -36.79 -18.39
C ASN A 851 -4.14 -37.82 -19.26
N LEU A 852 -4.41 -37.49 -20.55
CA LEU A 852 -5.12 -38.34 -21.50
C LEU A 852 -4.23 -39.50 -22.01
N ASP A 853 -2.92 -39.30 -22.08
CA ASP A 853 -1.96 -40.28 -22.59
C ASP A 853 -1.77 -41.41 -21.59
N LYS A 854 -1.52 -41.05 -20.32
CA LYS A 854 -1.33 -42.01 -19.22
C LYS A 854 -2.63 -42.47 -18.61
N ARG A 855 -3.75 -41.76 -18.84
CA ARG A 855 -5.10 -41.98 -18.27
C ARG A 855 -5.10 -41.96 -16.75
N GLU A 856 -4.43 -41.00 -16.18
CA GLU A 856 -4.31 -40.80 -14.75
C GLU A 856 -4.47 -39.33 -14.38
N THR A 857 -4.77 -39.05 -13.11
CA THR A 857 -4.75 -37.68 -12.57
C THR A 857 -3.31 -37.23 -12.45
N ALA A 858 -2.95 -36.18 -13.12
CA ALA A 858 -1.61 -35.59 -13.00
C ALA A 858 -1.52 -34.68 -11.79
N ILE A 859 -2.52 -33.80 -11.63
CA ILE A 859 -2.65 -32.87 -10.52
C ILE A 859 -4.11 -32.92 -10.04
N ALA A 860 -4.33 -32.92 -8.74
CA ALA A 860 -5.65 -32.72 -8.15
C ALA A 860 -5.52 -31.93 -6.84
N GLU A 861 -6.16 -30.80 -6.82
CA GLU A 861 -6.23 -29.96 -5.65
C GLU A 861 -7.68 -29.66 -5.31
N ALA A 862 -8.04 -29.72 -4.03
CA ALA A 862 -9.36 -29.33 -3.58
C ALA A 862 -9.29 -28.76 -2.16
N GLY A 863 -10.02 -27.67 -1.94
CA GLY A 863 -10.04 -27.03 -0.63
C GLY A 863 -11.36 -26.35 -0.32
N ILE A 864 -11.61 -26.17 0.96
CA ILE A 864 -12.71 -25.38 1.51
C ILE A 864 -12.12 -24.30 2.39
N ALA A 865 -12.43 -23.05 2.08
CA ALA A 865 -12.18 -21.89 2.92
C ALA A 865 -13.47 -21.43 3.58
N ILE A 866 -13.47 -21.21 4.88
CA ILE A 866 -14.61 -20.72 5.65
C ILE A 866 -14.18 -19.55 6.51
N ASN A 867 -14.92 -18.44 6.37
CA ASN A 867 -14.69 -17.22 7.14
C ASN A 867 -15.96 -16.85 7.93
N ARG A 868 -16.00 -17.14 9.22
CA ARG A 868 -17.14 -16.79 10.08
C ARG A 868 -16.92 -15.44 10.74
N GLY A 869 -16.98 -14.39 9.92
CA GLY A 869 -16.77 -13.01 10.32
C GLY A 869 -15.39 -12.80 10.97
N SER A 870 -15.28 -11.87 11.90
CA SER A 870 -14.02 -11.54 12.56
C SER A 870 -13.53 -12.57 13.58
N ARG A 871 -14.26 -13.68 13.81
CA ARG A 871 -13.96 -14.60 14.91
C ARG A 871 -13.21 -15.84 14.52
N LEU A 872 -13.54 -16.44 13.39
CA LEU A 872 -12.97 -17.72 12.95
C LEU A 872 -12.84 -17.75 11.44
N SER A 873 -11.64 -17.97 10.95
CA SER A 873 -11.36 -18.35 9.58
C SER A 873 -10.58 -19.66 9.57
N TYR A 874 -10.88 -20.54 8.63
CA TYR A 874 -10.12 -21.75 8.44
C TYR A 874 -10.19 -22.24 7.00
N TYR A 875 -9.14 -22.95 6.60
CA TYR A 875 -8.99 -23.61 5.32
C TYR A 875 -8.61 -25.07 5.56
N ILE A 876 -9.20 -25.97 4.78
CA ILE A 876 -8.80 -27.36 4.69
C ILE A 876 -8.67 -27.68 3.22
N GLY A 877 -7.51 -28.18 2.80
CA GLY A 877 -7.24 -28.56 1.42
C GLY A 877 -6.37 -29.80 1.31
N ASP A 878 -6.50 -30.46 0.17
CA ASP A 878 -5.69 -31.60 -0.24
C ASP A 878 -5.07 -31.29 -1.61
N ALA A 879 -3.75 -31.47 -1.74
CA ALA A 879 -3.01 -31.28 -2.98
C ALA A 879 -2.27 -32.56 -3.34
N TYR A 880 -2.54 -33.09 -4.54
CA TYR A 880 -1.93 -34.30 -5.08
C TYR A 880 -1.23 -34.00 -6.40
N ILE A 881 0.05 -34.38 -6.51
CA ILE A 881 0.87 -34.25 -7.71
C ILE A 881 1.50 -35.62 -8.02
N GLN A 882 1.05 -36.23 -9.12
CA GLN A 882 1.44 -37.59 -9.52
C GLN A 882 2.95 -37.73 -9.77
N GLU A 883 3.56 -36.79 -10.46
CA GLU A 883 4.95 -36.87 -10.86
C GLU A 883 5.91 -36.77 -9.67
N LEU A 884 5.48 -36.12 -8.60
CA LEU A 884 6.23 -36.00 -7.35
C LEU A 884 5.85 -37.10 -6.35
N GLU A 885 4.88 -37.97 -6.68
CA GLU A 885 4.28 -38.95 -5.74
C GLU A 885 3.87 -38.26 -4.41
N SER A 886 3.45 -37.00 -4.51
CA SER A 886 3.15 -36.17 -3.35
C SER A 886 1.67 -36.06 -3.13
N GLN A 887 1.24 -36.20 -1.86
CA GLN A 887 -0.09 -35.84 -1.41
C GLN A 887 -0.01 -35.13 -0.06
N VAL A 888 -0.44 -33.87 -0.02
CA VAL A 888 -0.35 -33.03 1.18
C VAL A 888 -1.73 -32.54 1.59
N LEU A 889 -2.14 -32.90 2.81
CA LEU A 889 -3.34 -32.36 3.44
C LEU A 889 -2.96 -31.14 4.28
N SER A 890 -3.54 -29.99 3.97
CA SER A 890 -3.31 -28.71 4.64
C SER A 890 -4.50 -28.31 5.52
N PHE A 891 -4.21 -27.83 6.72
CA PHE A 891 -5.20 -27.23 7.62
C PHE A 891 -4.65 -25.94 8.20
N ASN A 892 -5.30 -24.82 7.89
CA ASN A 892 -4.97 -23.51 8.41
C ASN A 892 -6.17 -22.94 9.17
N ALA A 893 -5.97 -22.43 10.36
CA ALA A 893 -7.04 -21.85 11.16
C ALA A 893 -6.57 -20.62 11.95
N SER A 894 -7.37 -19.58 11.94
CA SER A 894 -7.21 -18.40 12.78
C SER A 894 -8.45 -18.19 13.64
N TYR A 895 -8.29 -18.19 14.94
CA TYR A 895 -9.37 -18.04 15.89
C TYR A 895 -9.14 -16.90 16.87
N ASN A 896 -9.98 -15.87 16.80
CA ASN A 896 -10.02 -14.79 17.75
C ASN A 896 -10.78 -15.21 19.02
N LEU A 897 -10.04 -15.67 20.04
CA LEU A 897 -10.59 -16.02 21.36
C LEU A 897 -11.34 -14.83 21.96
N THR A 898 -10.73 -13.66 21.88
CA THR A 898 -11.27 -12.37 22.29
C THR A 898 -10.74 -11.29 21.35
N ALA A 899 -11.18 -10.05 21.47
CA ALA A 899 -10.59 -8.91 20.73
C ALA A 899 -9.06 -8.74 20.99
N LYS A 900 -8.53 -9.36 22.04
CA LYS A 900 -7.11 -9.25 22.44
C LYS A 900 -6.28 -10.48 22.13
N TYR A 901 -6.87 -11.65 21.98
CA TYR A 901 -6.16 -12.91 21.82
C TYR A 901 -6.58 -13.61 20.55
N THR A 902 -5.60 -13.99 19.74
CA THR A 902 -5.76 -14.81 18.52
C THR A 902 -4.90 -16.07 18.64
N ILE A 903 -5.42 -17.19 18.21
CA ILE A 903 -4.65 -18.43 17.98
C ILE A 903 -4.64 -18.70 16.48
N ASN A 904 -3.44 -18.91 15.95
CA ASN A 904 -3.22 -19.38 14.58
C ASN A 904 -2.63 -20.78 14.62
N LEU A 905 -3.16 -21.66 13.79
CA LEU A 905 -2.65 -23.02 13.60
C LEU A 905 -2.46 -23.24 12.11
N ASN A 906 -1.26 -23.62 11.70
CA ASN A 906 -0.93 -24.10 10.37
C ASN A 906 -0.41 -25.53 10.48
N GLN A 907 -1.00 -26.43 9.72
CA GLN A 907 -0.65 -27.84 9.72
C GLN A 907 -0.60 -28.35 8.29
N ALA A 908 0.50 -28.96 7.89
CA ALA A 908 0.60 -29.74 6.68
C ALA A 908 0.94 -31.20 7.04
N LEU A 909 0.21 -32.14 6.44
CA LEU A 909 0.37 -33.57 6.62
C LEU A 909 0.77 -34.21 5.29
N ASP A 910 1.91 -34.82 5.24
CA ASP A 910 2.30 -35.70 4.14
C ASP A 910 1.53 -37.03 4.29
N VAL A 911 0.53 -37.23 3.45
CA VAL A 911 -0.35 -38.42 3.51
C VAL A 911 0.39 -39.67 3.03
N GLY A 912 1.32 -39.52 2.08
CA GLY A 912 2.12 -40.63 1.55
C GLY A 912 3.03 -41.27 2.59
N GLN A 913 3.60 -40.44 3.46
CA GLN A 913 4.49 -40.87 4.54
C GLN A 913 3.82 -40.91 5.91
N VAL A 914 2.55 -40.48 6.00
CA VAL A 914 1.73 -40.47 7.24
C VAL A 914 2.46 -39.73 8.37
N ARG A 915 3.01 -38.54 8.09
CA ARG A 915 3.74 -37.72 9.06
C ARG A 915 3.28 -36.26 9.01
N ALA A 916 3.50 -35.54 10.12
CA ALA A 916 3.33 -34.10 10.13
C ALA A 916 4.54 -33.45 9.42
N ALA A 917 4.35 -32.97 8.20
CA ALA A 917 5.41 -32.27 7.47
C ALA A 917 5.73 -30.92 8.13
N VAL A 918 4.69 -30.16 8.44
CA VAL A 918 4.83 -28.81 9.05
C VAL A 918 3.73 -28.61 10.08
N THR A 919 4.09 -28.04 11.23
CA THR A 919 3.15 -27.64 12.28
C THR A 919 3.60 -26.33 12.90
N TYR A 920 2.76 -25.28 12.84
CA TYR A 920 2.96 -24.01 13.52
C TYR A 920 1.74 -23.69 14.38
N LEU A 921 1.97 -23.42 15.66
CA LEU A 921 0.95 -22.94 16.59
C LEU A 921 1.40 -21.61 17.17
N THR A 922 0.65 -20.55 16.93
CA THR A 922 0.96 -19.22 17.38
C THR A 922 -0.16 -18.65 18.24
N LEU A 923 0.15 -18.18 19.44
CA LEU A 923 -0.72 -17.40 20.30
C LEU A 923 -0.31 -15.93 20.21
N ILE A 924 -1.21 -15.07 19.76
CA ILE A 924 -0.99 -13.64 19.64
C ILE A 924 -1.83 -12.92 20.68
N ARG A 925 -1.20 -12.04 21.45
CA ARG A 925 -1.89 -11.07 22.32
C ARG A 925 -1.69 -9.67 21.77
N ARG A 926 -2.79 -9.02 21.40
CA ARG A 926 -2.79 -7.63 20.93
C ARG A 926 -2.94 -6.68 22.10
N PHE A 927 -2.05 -5.70 22.19
CA PHE A 927 -2.13 -4.52 23.04
C PHE A 927 -2.43 -3.31 22.14
N ASP A 928 -2.65 -2.15 22.73
CA ASP A 928 -3.01 -0.95 21.96
C ASP A 928 -1.92 -0.51 20.97
N ALA A 929 -0.65 -0.75 21.31
CA ALA A 929 0.48 -0.27 20.51
C ALA A 929 1.47 -1.35 20.07
N PHE A 930 1.28 -2.59 20.49
CA PHE A 930 2.12 -3.71 20.09
C PHE A 930 1.34 -5.02 20.16
N ALA A 931 1.81 -6.02 19.46
CA ALA A 931 1.39 -7.40 19.63
C ALA A 931 2.54 -8.22 20.22
N PHE A 932 2.21 -9.13 21.09
CA PHE A 932 3.11 -10.13 21.64
C PHE A 932 2.68 -11.49 21.11
N SER A 933 3.59 -12.22 20.49
CA SER A 933 3.31 -13.57 19.99
C SER A 933 4.26 -14.59 20.58
N VAL A 934 3.72 -15.77 20.82
CA VAL A 934 4.48 -16.97 21.17
C VAL A 934 4.11 -18.04 20.16
N SER A 935 5.11 -18.56 19.47
CA SER A 935 4.94 -19.62 18.49
C SER A 935 5.74 -20.85 18.91
N VAL A 936 5.15 -22.02 18.67
CA VAL A 936 5.82 -23.32 18.75
C VAL A 936 5.69 -23.98 17.39
N TYR A 937 6.77 -24.47 16.87
CA TYR A 937 6.79 -25.02 15.53
C TYR A 937 7.63 -26.29 15.41
N HIS A 938 7.22 -27.12 14.46
CA HIS A 938 7.92 -28.29 14.00
C HIS A 938 7.76 -28.37 12.49
N ASP A 939 8.87 -28.36 11.80
CA ASP A 939 8.95 -28.46 10.34
C ASP A 939 9.92 -29.60 10.02
N ASP A 940 9.40 -30.72 9.53
CA ASP A 940 10.18 -31.91 9.21
C ASP A 940 10.80 -31.80 7.81
N ILE A 941 10.28 -30.93 6.95
CA ILE A 941 10.82 -30.65 5.61
C ILE A 941 12.15 -29.91 5.77
N ASN A 942 12.15 -28.82 6.50
CA ASN A 942 13.34 -28.00 6.79
C ASN A 942 14.09 -28.45 8.06
N ARG A 943 13.66 -29.55 8.70
CA ARG A 943 14.25 -30.13 9.93
C ARG A 943 14.44 -29.16 11.09
N ILE A 944 13.56 -28.20 11.22
CA ILE A 944 13.61 -27.19 12.27
C ILE A 944 12.47 -27.37 13.28
N SER A 945 12.79 -27.38 14.54
CA SER A 945 11.81 -27.37 15.63
C SER A 945 12.21 -26.37 16.67
N GLY A 946 11.23 -25.70 17.25
CA GLY A 946 11.54 -24.71 18.26
C GLY A 946 10.35 -23.94 18.78
N PHE A 947 10.68 -22.88 19.48
CA PHE A 947 9.72 -21.85 19.86
C PHE A 947 10.33 -20.48 19.67
N ASN A 948 9.48 -19.49 19.44
CA ASN A 948 9.88 -18.09 19.44
C ASN A 948 8.88 -17.20 20.16
N VAL A 949 9.37 -16.05 20.56
CA VAL A 949 8.62 -14.99 21.22
C VAL A 949 8.93 -13.71 20.48
N ASN A 950 7.90 -13.04 19.98
CA ASN A 950 8.05 -11.79 19.24
C ASN A 950 7.30 -10.65 19.88
N LEU A 951 7.88 -9.47 19.80
CA LEU A 951 7.23 -8.20 20.13
C LEU A 951 7.13 -7.38 18.84
N ILE A 952 5.91 -7.18 18.35
CA ILE A 952 5.64 -6.48 17.09
C ILE A 952 4.92 -5.17 17.41
N PRO A 953 5.53 -4.01 17.20
CA PRO A 953 4.86 -2.73 17.38
C PRO A 953 3.72 -2.58 16.35
N SER A 954 2.58 -2.01 16.77
CA SER A 954 1.43 -1.82 15.89
C SER A 954 1.77 -0.86 14.74
N GLY A 955 1.39 -1.24 13.51
CA GLY A 955 1.62 -0.43 12.31
C GLY A 955 3.04 -0.53 11.73
N GLN A 956 3.84 -1.51 12.13
CA GLN A 956 5.06 -1.89 11.42
C GLN A 956 4.84 -3.23 10.71
N PRO A 957 5.32 -3.42 9.48
CA PRO A 957 5.39 -4.76 8.92
C PRO A 957 6.26 -5.62 9.84
N GLY A 958 5.83 -6.84 10.11
CA GLY A 958 6.61 -7.77 10.90
C GLY A 958 7.92 -8.09 10.20
N PHE A 959 9.01 -8.08 10.95
CA PHE A 959 10.32 -8.44 10.45
C PHE A 959 10.44 -9.99 10.39
N THR A 960 11.01 -10.51 9.31
CA THR A 960 11.21 -11.96 9.14
C THR A 960 12.49 -12.41 9.84
N ALA A 961 12.36 -13.07 10.98
CA ALA A 961 13.46 -13.80 11.60
C ALA A 961 13.57 -15.20 10.96
N PRO A 962 14.75 -15.82 10.86
CA PRO A 962 14.93 -17.12 10.21
C PRO A 962 14.08 -18.27 10.76
N TRP A 963 13.60 -18.14 12.00
CA TRP A 963 12.70 -19.11 12.65
C TRP A 963 11.22 -18.66 12.66
N ARG A 964 10.90 -17.54 12.02
CA ARG A 964 9.51 -17.09 11.90
C ARG A 964 8.85 -17.84 10.74
N ALA A 965 7.71 -18.44 10.99
CA ALA A 965 6.86 -18.84 9.90
C ALA A 965 6.57 -17.61 9.02
N THR A 966 6.79 -17.69 7.74
CA THR A 966 6.31 -16.70 6.79
C THR A 966 4.78 -16.67 6.88
N ASP A 967 4.20 -15.51 7.20
CA ASP A 967 2.75 -15.32 7.24
C ASP A 967 2.17 -15.44 5.84
#